data_95e6c407351a8cb76277b6ea4bf9287e
#
_entry.id   95e6c407351a8cb76277b6ea4bf9287e
#
_cell.length_a   1.000
_cell.length_b   1.000
_cell.length_c   1.000
_cell.angle_alpha   90.00
_cell.angle_beta   90.00
_cell.angle_gamma   90.00
#
_symmetry.space_group_name_H-M   'P 1'
#
loop_
_entity.id
_entity.type
_entity.pdbx_description
1 polymer ?
#
loop_
_entity_poly.entity_id
_entity_poly.type
_entity_poly.pdbx_seq_one_letter_code
_entity_poly.pdbx_strand_id
1 'polypeptide(L)'
;MFLSLTFLLPGFASAQTLISQGKPVVASSVEATYTANLANDGDSVTRWGSAFTNTEWIYVDLGASYNISRVVLNWEAAYGSSYQIQVSNDASNWTSVYSTTSGNGATDDLTLAGTGRYVRMYGTNRATVYGFSLYEFQVYGTAVSTPVLVSSGKPATASSQEATYPPSLATDGNLTTRWGSAFTNTEWIYVDLGANYNVSRVLLNWEAAYATAYQIQVSNDASNWTSIYSTTTGNGATDDLSVSGAGRYVRVYATNRVSVNGSFYGFSLYEFQVYGVQSNNSSSSGSSSSTGGACNTSPSVPSGLAATGVTSTGFILSWATVNGTANCPITGYRVYRNGTQVATATATNTTINGLTASTNYSFTVAATNAFGVSTQSSPLSVSTTANPVAPDFGANVTVFDTTMSQASIQSKINSLYAIQQNNQFGPQRTAIMFKPGTYNVDIPLGFYTQVVGLGALPDDVNITNMVHSDPYLDNNNATCNFWRGVENFSVSPSSSMKWAVSQANPFRRIHVRNQGLLLHANNGWASGGWISDSKIDGTVESGSQQQWYSRNTQWGGWTGSAWNMVFQGITNNLPSGSWPNQAYTFINNTPIVREKPFLYLNGSNYEVYVPALRTNSVGISWGAGQSAGTSISLEQFYVARPGDSAATINAALSQGKHLLLTPGVYDISDSINITRADTIVLGMGFATLRPSGGKTALAIADVDGVKIAHVMVDAGTTNSSVLIQVGANGSNASHSSNPTVLSDVFVRIGGATSGKATVSLQINSNDVVIDHIWMWRADHGTGAGWTNNTAQNGLVVNGNNVTAYGLFVEHYQQYEVLWNGNGGRTYFFQNELPYDPPNQGSWMNGGSNGWAAYKVANTVTSHEAWGMGMYAVFTQNVPILLSNAIEAPNNANVRFHHMVITNFIQMGGISNVINNTGGSSTTGAKRVTDYP
;
A
#
# COMPACT_ATOMS: atom_id res chain seq x y z
N MET A 1 -52.76 14.25 -12.56
CA MET A 1 -51.85 15.19 -11.90
C MET A 1 -51.85 14.88 -10.42
N PHE A 2 -51.09 13.90 -9.98
CA PHE A 2 -50.89 13.60 -8.57
C PHE A 2 -49.38 13.58 -8.31
N LEU A 3 -48.94 14.54 -7.52
CA LEU A 3 -47.59 14.73 -7.05
C LEU A 3 -47.34 13.73 -5.89
N SER A 4 -46.47 12.75 -6.10
CA SER A 4 -46.01 11.84 -5.01
C SER A 4 -44.84 12.51 -4.30
N LEU A 5 -45.08 12.88 -3.03
CA LEU A 5 -44.08 13.45 -2.15
C LEU A 5 -43.36 12.27 -1.40
N THR A 6 -42.15 11.94 -1.83
CA THR A 6 -41.36 10.92 -1.15
C THR A 6 -40.65 11.57 0.07
N PHE A 7 -41.07 11.19 1.26
CA PHE A 7 -40.35 11.51 2.51
C PHE A 7 -39.11 10.64 2.60
N LEU A 8 -37.93 11.26 2.52
CA LEU A 8 -36.70 10.64 2.99
C LEU A 8 -36.69 10.68 4.53
N LEU A 9 -36.69 9.50 5.16
CA LEU A 9 -36.41 9.36 6.58
C LEU A 9 -34.90 9.50 6.80
N PRO A 10 -34.44 10.34 7.75
CA PRO A 10 -33.02 10.41 8.08
C PRO A 10 -32.59 9.12 8.78
N GLY A 11 -31.46 8.52 8.31
CA GLY A 11 -30.83 7.39 8.96
C GLY A 11 -30.41 7.74 10.39
N PHE A 12 -30.71 6.87 11.34
CA PHE A 12 -30.26 7.00 12.73
C PHE A 12 -28.74 6.83 12.78
N ALA A 13 -28.01 7.96 12.93
CA ALA A 13 -26.62 7.94 13.37
C ALA A 13 -26.57 7.44 14.83
N SER A 14 -25.60 6.58 15.14
CA SER A 14 -25.33 6.22 16.54
C SER A 14 -25.07 7.51 17.33
N ALA A 15 -25.66 7.63 18.54
CA ALA A 15 -25.52 8.83 19.36
C ALA A 15 -24.03 9.10 19.65
N GLN A 16 -23.48 10.12 19.03
CA GLN A 16 -22.10 10.57 19.26
C GLN A 16 -22.04 11.25 20.63
N THR A 17 -21.08 10.89 21.46
CA THR A 17 -20.95 11.45 22.81
C THR A 17 -20.29 12.82 22.73
N LEU A 18 -20.94 13.85 23.32
CA LEU A 18 -20.35 15.17 23.54
C LEU A 18 -19.23 15.04 24.59
N ILE A 19 -18.00 15.39 24.22
CA ILE A 19 -16.79 15.17 25.04
C ILE A 19 -16.09 16.47 25.46
N SER A 20 -16.53 17.63 24.94
CA SER A 20 -15.89 18.94 25.20
C SER A 20 -16.53 19.72 26.33
N GLN A 21 -17.82 19.51 26.70
CA GLN A 21 -18.54 20.37 27.62
C GLN A 21 -17.86 20.48 28.98
N GLY A 22 -17.60 21.70 29.44
CA GLY A 22 -16.95 21.98 30.72
C GLY A 22 -15.46 21.61 30.79
N LYS A 23 -14.84 21.25 29.68
CA LYS A 23 -13.38 20.96 29.59
C LYS A 23 -12.57 22.26 29.56
N PRO A 24 -11.28 22.24 29.95
CA PRO A 24 -10.42 23.41 29.85
C PRO A 24 -10.31 23.94 28.41
N VAL A 25 -10.46 25.26 28.25
CA VAL A 25 -10.40 25.94 26.95
C VAL A 25 -9.36 27.04 27.01
N VAL A 26 -8.61 27.20 25.94
CA VAL A 26 -7.59 28.22 25.74
C VAL A 26 -7.80 28.91 24.40
N ALA A 27 -7.69 30.24 24.37
CA ALA A 27 -7.80 31.01 23.15
C ALA A 27 -6.56 31.92 22.93
N SER A 28 -6.32 32.32 21.68
CA SER A 28 -5.26 33.26 21.31
C SER A 28 -5.44 34.64 21.90
N SER A 29 -6.71 35.07 22.07
CA SER A 29 -7.08 36.36 22.61
C SER A 29 -8.52 36.30 23.18
N VAL A 30 -8.87 37.35 23.93
CA VAL A 30 -10.18 37.50 24.58
C VAL A 30 -10.61 38.95 24.42
N GLU A 31 -11.84 39.17 23.98
CA GLU A 31 -12.48 40.47 23.93
C GLU A 31 -13.16 40.75 25.30
N ALA A 32 -12.59 41.67 26.06
CA ALA A 32 -13.14 42.13 27.35
C ALA A 32 -13.57 40.98 28.31
N THR A 33 -14.87 40.78 28.56
CA THR A 33 -15.43 39.77 29.47
C THR A 33 -15.82 38.47 28.75
N TYR A 34 -15.65 38.37 27.43
CA TYR A 34 -16.05 37.21 26.62
C TYR A 34 -14.95 36.13 26.59
N THR A 35 -14.74 35.52 27.77
CA THR A 35 -13.64 34.58 28.02
C THR A 35 -13.81 33.24 27.29
N ALA A 36 -12.70 32.53 27.04
CA ALA A 36 -12.66 31.30 26.23
C ALA A 36 -13.62 30.20 26.76
N ASN A 37 -13.74 30.05 28.06
CA ASN A 37 -14.60 29.02 28.71
C ASN A 37 -16.10 29.20 28.42
N LEU A 38 -16.56 30.40 28.02
CA LEU A 38 -17.93 30.65 27.61
C LEU A 38 -18.31 30.01 26.27
N ALA A 39 -17.36 29.44 25.53
CA ALA A 39 -17.62 28.72 24.30
C ALA A 39 -17.86 27.20 24.50
N ASN A 40 -17.87 26.69 25.74
CA ASN A 40 -18.17 25.29 26.00
C ASN A 40 -18.81 25.03 27.37
N ASP A 41 -19.46 26.06 27.91
CA ASP A 41 -20.14 26.01 29.22
C ASP A 41 -21.56 25.40 29.15
N GLY A 42 -22.08 25.23 27.94
CA GLY A 42 -23.41 24.67 27.66
C GLY A 42 -24.52 25.70 27.65
N ASP A 43 -24.22 27.01 27.76
CA ASP A 43 -25.18 28.11 27.71
C ASP A 43 -25.09 28.83 26.35
N SER A 44 -26.09 28.65 25.52
CA SER A 44 -26.18 29.24 24.19
C SER A 44 -26.37 30.77 24.14
N VAL A 45 -26.42 31.46 25.30
CA VAL A 45 -26.50 32.93 25.38
C VAL A 45 -25.18 33.56 25.84
N THR A 46 -24.26 32.80 26.39
CA THR A 46 -22.87 33.23 26.67
C THR A 46 -21.98 32.96 25.49
N ARG A 47 -20.85 33.65 25.35
CA ARG A 47 -19.96 33.50 24.19
C ARG A 47 -18.52 33.79 24.50
N TRP A 48 -17.60 33.19 23.73
CA TRP A 48 -16.24 33.66 23.55
C TRP A 48 -16.18 34.70 22.44
N GLY A 49 -15.36 35.76 22.63
CA GLY A 49 -15.01 36.72 21.61
C GLY A 49 -13.51 36.91 21.54
N SER A 50 -12.93 36.94 20.32
CA SER A 50 -11.51 37.18 20.09
C SER A 50 -11.19 38.66 19.90
N ALA A 51 -9.90 39.00 19.86
CA ALA A 51 -9.41 40.26 19.30
C ALA A 51 -9.83 40.41 17.84
N PHE A 52 -9.82 41.65 17.32
CA PHE A 52 -10.33 41.98 15.98
C PHE A 52 -9.27 41.77 14.92
N THR A 53 -8.61 40.60 14.91
CA THR A 53 -7.60 40.20 13.92
C THR A 53 -8.05 39.00 13.09
N ASN A 54 -7.49 38.83 11.89
CA ASN A 54 -7.92 37.76 10.99
C ASN A 54 -7.38 36.36 11.40
N THR A 55 -6.35 36.33 12.27
CA THR A 55 -5.75 35.06 12.69
C THR A 55 -5.92 34.90 14.19
N GLU A 56 -6.95 34.16 14.58
CA GLU A 56 -7.29 33.86 15.97
C GLU A 56 -7.65 32.39 16.11
N TRP A 57 -7.55 31.85 17.32
CA TRP A 57 -7.88 30.46 17.57
C TRP A 57 -8.41 30.23 18.99
N ILE A 58 -9.15 29.14 19.12
CA ILE A 58 -9.62 28.62 20.40
C ILE A 58 -9.52 27.09 20.36
N TYR A 59 -8.98 26.46 21.41
CA TYR A 59 -8.97 25.00 21.51
C TYR A 59 -9.50 24.50 22.86
N VAL A 60 -10.04 23.27 22.84
CA VAL A 60 -10.48 22.52 24.01
C VAL A 60 -9.46 21.43 24.32
N ASP A 61 -9.03 21.30 25.59
CA ASP A 61 -8.27 20.16 26.13
C ASP A 61 -9.24 19.08 26.62
N LEU A 62 -9.37 18.01 25.88
CA LEU A 62 -10.25 16.88 26.22
C LEU A 62 -9.73 16.05 27.41
N GLY A 63 -8.47 16.27 27.84
CA GLY A 63 -7.81 15.57 28.94
C GLY A 63 -7.16 14.22 28.55
N ALA A 64 -7.57 13.63 27.46
CA ALA A 64 -7.01 12.41 26.86
C ALA A 64 -7.19 12.44 25.34
N SER A 65 -6.53 11.51 24.61
CA SER A 65 -6.72 11.39 23.17
C SER A 65 -8.05 10.72 22.84
N TYR A 66 -8.78 11.31 21.89
CA TYR A 66 -10.09 10.84 21.40
C TYR A 66 -10.07 10.70 19.88
N ASN A 67 -10.83 9.76 19.36
CA ASN A 67 -11.25 9.72 17.96
C ASN A 67 -12.41 10.70 17.80
N ILE A 68 -12.15 11.84 17.16
CA ILE A 68 -13.12 12.92 16.95
C ILE A 68 -13.91 12.58 15.68
N SER A 69 -15.23 12.63 15.77
CA SER A 69 -16.11 12.27 14.65
C SER A 69 -17.02 13.42 14.19
N ARG A 70 -17.20 14.45 15.04
CA ARG A 70 -18.05 15.60 14.74
C ARG A 70 -17.63 16.80 15.56
N VAL A 71 -17.73 17.99 14.99
CA VAL A 71 -17.57 19.29 15.66
C VAL A 71 -18.76 20.17 15.31
N VAL A 72 -19.34 20.85 16.30
CA VAL A 72 -20.39 21.85 16.10
C VAL A 72 -19.90 23.20 16.60
N LEU A 73 -19.94 24.20 15.73
CA LEU A 73 -19.64 25.60 16.06
C LEU A 73 -20.93 26.40 15.99
N ASN A 74 -21.39 26.93 17.13
CA ASN A 74 -22.50 27.86 17.18
C ASN A 74 -21.95 29.28 17.18
N TRP A 75 -21.97 29.92 16.02
CA TRP A 75 -21.43 31.26 15.82
C TRP A 75 -22.43 32.34 16.34
N GLU A 76 -21.86 33.41 16.85
CA GLU A 76 -22.54 34.68 16.97
C GLU A 76 -22.49 35.43 15.63
N ALA A 77 -23.00 36.62 15.49
CA ALA A 77 -23.02 37.39 14.25
C ALA A 77 -21.60 37.68 13.69
N ALA A 78 -20.58 37.65 14.55
CA ALA A 78 -19.16 37.81 14.18
C ALA A 78 -18.47 36.44 13.99
N TYR A 79 -18.62 35.86 12.83
CA TYR A 79 -18.16 34.52 12.52
C TYR A 79 -16.91 34.46 11.61
N GLY A 80 -16.33 33.29 11.46
CA GLY A 80 -15.23 33.00 10.54
C GLY A 80 -15.73 32.72 9.14
N SER A 81 -15.38 33.58 8.16
CA SER A 81 -15.58 33.28 6.74
C SER A 81 -14.57 32.25 6.22
N SER A 82 -13.37 32.17 6.84
CA SER A 82 -12.38 31.14 6.58
C SER A 82 -11.79 30.62 7.89
N TYR A 83 -11.84 29.30 8.09
CA TYR A 83 -11.30 28.68 9.30
C TYR A 83 -10.96 27.21 9.09
N GLN A 84 -10.24 26.61 10.04
CA GLN A 84 -9.88 25.20 10.10
C GLN A 84 -10.31 24.61 11.45
N ILE A 85 -10.65 23.31 11.45
CA ILE A 85 -10.64 22.50 12.65
C ILE A 85 -9.36 21.67 12.64
N GLN A 86 -8.64 21.74 13.76
CA GLN A 86 -7.35 21.08 13.88
C GLN A 86 -7.31 20.22 15.14
N VAL A 87 -6.54 19.13 15.11
CA VAL A 87 -6.31 18.24 16.26
C VAL A 87 -4.82 18.18 16.60
N SER A 88 -4.53 17.95 17.90
CA SER A 88 -3.16 17.81 18.40
C SER A 88 -3.13 16.88 19.62
N ASN A 89 -1.98 16.26 19.91
CA ASN A 89 -1.73 15.54 21.15
C ASN A 89 -0.82 16.32 22.13
N ASP A 90 -0.20 17.43 21.71
CA ASP A 90 0.78 18.22 22.48
C ASP A 90 0.47 19.72 22.53
N ALA A 91 -0.65 20.16 21.95
CA ALA A 91 -1.07 21.56 21.79
C ALA A 91 -0.06 22.46 21.06
N SER A 92 0.95 21.88 20.42
CA SER A 92 2.02 22.57 19.70
C SER A 92 2.04 22.22 18.22
N ASN A 93 1.93 20.92 17.90
CA ASN A 93 1.88 20.40 16.54
C ASN A 93 0.42 20.10 16.19
N TRP A 94 -0.11 20.82 15.18
CA TRP A 94 -1.52 20.79 14.81
C TRP A 94 -1.73 20.20 13.42
N THR A 95 -2.66 19.26 13.31
CA THR A 95 -3.10 18.67 12.05
C THR A 95 -4.50 19.16 11.71
N SER A 96 -4.68 19.75 10.52
CA SER A 96 -5.99 20.18 10.03
C SER A 96 -6.83 18.96 9.62
N VAL A 97 -8.04 18.85 10.16
CA VAL A 97 -9.01 17.78 9.86
C VAL A 97 -10.23 18.30 9.11
N TYR A 98 -10.38 19.63 9.05
CA TYR A 98 -11.39 20.31 8.24
C TYR A 98 -10.93 21.72 7.90
N SER A 99 -11.30 22.25 6.74
CA SER A 99 -11.05 23.63 6.35
C SER A 99 -12.17 24.16 5.45
N THR A 100 -12.48 25.45 5.61
CA THR A 100 -13.42 26.16 4.75
C THR A 100 -12.94 27.58 4.46
N THR A 101 -13.31 28.10 3.29
CA THR A 101 -13.17 29.52 2.91
C THR A 101 -14.51 30.18 2.63
N SER A 102 -15.61 29.50 2.95
CA SER A 102 -16.98 29.92 2.69
C SER A 102 -17.89 29.72 3.92
N GLY A 103 -17.35 29.94 5.12
CA GLY A 103 -18.15 29.96 6.36
C GLY A 103 -19.28 30.99 6.26
N ASN A 104 -20.46 30.62 6.68
CA ASN A 104 -21.70 31.40 6.53
C ASN A 104 -22.33 31.85 7.84
N GLY A 105 -21.72 31.54 8.99
CA GLY A 105 -22.22 31.86 10.33
C GLY A 105 -23.37 30.92 10.77
N ALA A 106 -24.09 31.32 11.85
CA ALA A 106 -25.09 30.50 12.52
C ALA A 106 -24.50 29.21 13.12
N THR A 107 -24.89 28.05 12.67
CA THR A 107 -24.37 26.77 13.18
C THR A 107 -23.69 26.01 12.08
N ASP A 108 -22.41 25.71 12.28
CA ASP A 108 -21.64 24.78 11.43
C ASP A 108 -21.59 23.41 12.11
N ASP A 109 -22.27 22.43 11.56
CA ASP A 109 -22.31 21.05 12.01
C ASP A 109 -21.42 20.17 11.11
N LEU A 110 -20.20 19.87 11.57
CA LEU A 110 -19.13 19.34 10.78
C LEU A 110 -18.87 17.86 11.12
N THR A 111 -19.18 16.97 10.21
CA THR A 111 -18.72 15.57 10.28
C THR A 111 -17.28 15.52 9.78
N LEU A 112 -16.38 15.02 10.61
CA LEU A 112 -14.94 14.96 10.30
C LEU A 112 -14.32 13.73 10.98
N ALA A 113 -13.05 13.41 10.63
CA ALA A 113 -12.31 12.33 11.26
C ALA A 113 -10.93 12.83 11.68
N GLY A 114 -10.61 12.67 12.97
CA GLY A 114 -9.32 13.06 13.52
C GLY A 114 -9.08 12.39 14.86
N THR A 115 -7.82 12.30 15.29
CA THR A 115 -7.46 11.76 16.59
C THR A 115 -6.56 12.75 17.32
N GLY A 116 -6.92 13.13 18.54
CA GLY A 116 -6.13 14.04 19.36
C GLY A 116 -6.72 14.30 20.74
N ARG A 117 -5.87 14.80 21.63
CA ARG A 117 -6.27 15.32 22.96
C ARG A 117 -6.83 16.73 22.89
N TYR A 118 -6.29 17.55 21.98
CA TYR A 118 -6.67 18.94 21.81
C TYR A 118 -7.40 19.09 20.47
N VAL A 119 -8.50 19.84 20.46
CA VAL A 119 -9.25 20.19 19.25
C VAL A 119 -9.34 21.70 19.16
N ARG A 120 -8.91 22.29 18.03
CA ARG A 120 -8.81 23.72 17.81
C ARG A 120 -9.66 24.18 16.62
N MET A 121 -10.42 25.26 16.81
CA MET A 121 -10.87 26.11 15.72
C MET A 121 -9.79 27.17 15.46
N TYR A 122 -9.28 27.23 14.24
CA TYR A 122 -8.26 28.18 13.80
C TYR A 122 -8.83 29.06 12.69
N GLY A 123 -9.20 30.32 13.04
CA GLY A 123 -9.72 31.30 12.11
C GLY A 123 -8.60 31.93 11.28
N THR A 124 -8.83 32.12 9.99
CA THR A 124 -7.89 32.75 9.04
C THR A 124 -8.48 33.97 8.35
N ASN A 125 -9.83 34.12 8.35
CA ASN A 125 -10.49 35.33 7.86
C ASN A 125 -11.84 35.54 8.54
N ARG A 126 -12.09 36.75 8.99
CA ARG A 126 -13.34 37.18 9.63
C ARG A 126 -14.39 37.57 8.58
N ALA A 127 -15.65 37.33 8.86
CA ALA A 127 -16.74 37.76 8.01
C ALA A 127 -17.18 39.21 8.29
N THR A 128 -16.83 39.76 9.46
CA THR A 128 -17.22 41.09 9.94
C THR A 128 -16.02 41.90 10.38
N VAL A 129 -16.21 43.14 10.71
CA VAL A 129 -15.18 44.05 11.31
C VAL A 129 -14.82 43.67 12.76
N TYR A 130 -15.64 42.84 13.42
CA TYR A 130 -15.45 42.36 14.79
C TYR A 130 -14.54 41.09 14.79
N GLY A 131 -14.17 40.57 15.96
CA GLY A 131 -13.44 39.34 16.18
C GLY A 131 -14.24 38.09 15.79
N PHE A 132 -13.67 36.92 16.03
CA PHE A 132 -14.43 35.65 15.99
C PHE A 132 -15.25 35.55 17.29
N SER A 133 -16.47 35.08 17.19
CA SER A 133 -17.35 34.93 18.32
C SER A 133 -18.16 33.63 18.26
N LEU A 134 -18.00 32.78 19.30
CA LEU A 134 -18.66 31.48 19.42
C LEU A 134 -19.51 31.42 20.68
N TYR A 135 -20.78 31.11 20.53
CA TYR A 135 -21.64 30.71 21.65
C TYR A 135 -21.24 29.34 22.19
N GLU A 136 -21.03 28.36 21.29
CA GLU A 136 -20.62 27.02 21.69
C GLU A 136 -19.62 26.40 20.67
N PHE A 137 -18.61 25.73 21.23
CA PHE A 137 -17.64 24.87 20.52
C PHE A 137 -17.77 23.45 21.04
N GLN A 138 -18.59 22.64 20.39
CA GLN A 138 -18.89 21.27 20.81
C GLN A 138 -18.07 20.26 20.02
N VAL A 139 -17.44 19.32 20.71
CA VAL A 139 -16.64 18.23 20.12
C VAL A 139 -17.25 16.90 20.54
N TYR A 140 -17.48 16.03 19.56
CA TYR A 140 -18.03 14.68 19.74
C TYR A 140 -17.02 13.64 19.31
N GLY A 141 -16.91 12.55 20.09
CA GLY A 141 -15.97 11.49 19.79
C GLY A 141 -16.02 10.33 20.77
N THR A 142 -15.06 9.41 20.63
CA THR A 142 -14.85 8.25 21.50
C THR A 142 -13.41 8.21 21.99
N ALA A 143 -13.20 7.85 23.27
CA ALA A 143 -11.85 7.77 23.84
C ALA A 143 -10.98 6.77 23.08
N VAL A 144 -9.73 7.14 22.79
CA VAL A 144 -8.71 6.22 22.29
C VAL A 144 -8.17 5.45 23.48
N SER A 145 -8.53 4.18 23.58
CA SER A 145 -8.02 3.29 24.60
C SER A 145 -6.67 2.70 24.18
N THR A 146 -5.61 3.04 24.88
CA THR A 146 -4.30 2.40 24.69
C THR A 146 -4.27 1.06 25.43
N PRO A 147 -3.79 -0.03 24.80
CA PRO A 147 -3.58 -1.30 25.48
C PRO A 147 -2.60 -1.14 26.65
N VAL A 148 -2.98 -1.59 27.83
CA VAL A 148 -2.12 -1.59 29.04
C VAL A 148 -1.81 -3.02 29.46
N LEU A 149 -0.73 -3.22 30.21
CA LEU A 149 -0.39 -4.54 30.82
C LEU A 149 -1.48 -4.90 31.84
N VAL A 150 -2.22 -5.98 31.57
CA VAL A 150 -3.40 -6.39 32.36
C VAL A 150 -3.20 -7.69 33.13
N SER A 151 -2.11 -8.43 32.89
CA SER A 151 -1.82 -9.70 33.55
C SER A 151 -0.92 -9.61 34.81
N SER A 152 -0.26 -8.48 35.06
CA SER A 152 0.67 -8.32 36.18
C SER A 152 -0.04 -8.54 37.52
N GLY A 153 0.49 -9.47 38.34
CA GLY A 153 -0.07 -9.86 39.63
C GLY A 153 -1.43 -10.57 39.56
N LYS A 154 -1.89 -10.99 38.38
CA LYS A 154 -3.15 -11.70 38.23
C LYS A 154 -3.00 -13.20 38.52
N PRO A 155 -4.07 -13.88 38.98
CA PRO A 155 -4.03 -15.33 39.22
C PRO A 155 -3.72 -16.11 37.93
N ALA A 156 -2.74 -17.02 38.00
CA ALA A 156 -2.42 -17.92 36.93
C ALA A 156 -2.67 -19.38 37.35
N THR A 157 -3.14 -20.19 36.43
CA THR A 157 -3.40 -21.63 36.61
C THR A 157 -2.74 -22.39 35.47
N ALA A 158 -2.14 -23.53 35.74
CA ALA A 158 -1.49 -24.37 34.76
C ALA A 158 -1.94 -25.82 34.83
N SER A 159 -1.71 -26.60 33.76
CA SER A 159 -1.97 -28.06 33.68
C SER A 159 -1.13 -28.83 34.69
N SER A 160 0.09 -28.34 34.96
CA SER A 160 1.03 -28.98 35.90
C SER A 160 2.05 -27.94 36.42
N GLN A 161 2.78 -28.30 37.44
CA GLN A 161 3.95 -27.53 37.90
C GLN A 161 5.09 -28.44 38.28
N GLU A 162 6.30 -27.98 38.08
CA GLU A 162 7.53 -28.60 38.53
C GLU A 162 7.89 -28.11 39.95
N ALA A 163 7.84 -28.97 40.96
CA ALA A 163 8.26 -28.69 42.33
C ALA A 163 7.95 -27.28 42.83
N THR A 164 8.98 -26.42 42.95
CA THR A 164 8.91 -25.08 43.51
C THR A 164 8.63 -23.96 42.48
N TYR A 165 8.19 -24.30 41.25
CA TYR A 165 7.96 -23.35 40.15
C TYR A 165 6.45 -23.22 39.80
N PRO A 166 5.64 -22.63 40.74
CA PRO A 166 4.19 -22.55 40.52
C PRO A 166 3.81 -21.54 39.42
N PRO A 167 2.58 -21.64 38.85
CA PRO A 167 2.10 -20.73 37.76
C PRO A 167 2.13 -19.26 38.12
N SER A 168 1.96 -18.88 39.39
CA SER A 168 1.94 -17.48 39.83
C SER A 168 3.24 -16.74 39.60
N LEU A 169 4.37 -17.46 39.44
CA LEU A 169 5.66 -16.85 39.13
C LEU A 169 5.78 -16.39 37.67
N ALA A 170 4.86 -16.75 36.80
CA ALA A 170 4.83 -16.26 35.43
C ALA A 170 4.02 -14.94 35.25
N THR A 171 3.50 -14.39 36.35
CA THR A 171 2.73 -13.12 36.35
C THR A 171 3.14 -12.18 37.49
N ASP A 172 4.24 -12.48 38.18
CA ASP A 172 4.68 -11.72 39.35
C ASP A 172 5.51 -10.46 39.02
N GLY A 173 5.86 -10.25 37.77
CA GLY A 173 6.65 -9.11 37.29
C GLY A 173 8.16 -9.26 37.48
N ASN A 174 8.64 -10.46 37.80
CA ASN A 174 10.04 -10.73 38.13
C ASN A 174 10.67 -11.69 37.11
N LEU A 175 11.53 -11.21 36.25
CA LEU A 175 12.23 -11.98 35.21
C LEU A 175 13.28 -12.97 35.76
N THR A 176 13.44 -13.10 37.09
CA THR A 176 14.34 -14.10 37.75
C THR A 176 13.59 -15.25 38.37
N THR A 177 12.27 -15.20 38.48
CA THR A 177 11.38 -16.27 38.89
C THR A 177 10.69 -16.85 37.68
N ARG A 178 10.18 -18.11 37.74
CA ARG A 178 9.60 -18.76 36.59
C ARG A 178 8.51 -19.78 36.98
N TRP A 179 7.56 -20.02 36.08
CA TRP A 179 6.77 -21.25 36.08
C TRP A 179 7.54 -22.37 35.38
N GLY A 180 7.46 -23.59 35.87
CA GLY A 180 7.92 -24.78 35.19
C GLY A 180 6.81 -25.84 35.14
N SER A 181 6.61 -26.48 33.99
CA SER A 181 5.62 -27.56 33.83
C SER A 181 6.19 -28.95 34.12
N ALA A 182 5.35 -29.97 34.19
CA ALA A 182 5.78 -31.36 34.06
C ALA A 182 6.48 -31.61 32.70
N PHE A 183 7.26 -32.70 32.63
CA PHE A 183 8.11 -33.00 31.44
C PHE A 183 7.32 -33.73 30.36
N THR A 184 6.16 -33.17 29.95
CA THR A 184 5.31 -33.70 28.88
C THR A 184 5.21 -32.74 27.71
N ASN A 185 4.86 -33.24 26.51
CA ASN A 185 4.81 -32.39 25.30
C ASN A 185 3.58 -31.48 25.23
N THR A 186 2.53 -31.79 26.01
CA THR A 186 1.29 -31.00 26.01
C THR A 186 1.02 -30.44 27.38
N GLU A 187 1.27 -29.14 27.55
CA GLU A 187 1.04 -28.43 28.80
C GLU A 187 0.46 -27.04 28.49
N TRP A 188 -0.17 -26.44 29.49
CA TRP A 188 -0.73 -25.10 29.34
C TRP A 188 -0.65 -24.29 30.65
N ILE A 189 -0.63 -22.97 30.47
CA ILE A 189 -0.79 -22.00 31.56
C ILE A 189 -1.75 -20.91 31.08
N TYR A 190 -2.72 -20.51 31.91
CA TYR A 190 -3.55 -19.35 31.64
C TYR A 190 -3.56 -18.35 32.81
N VAL A 191 -3.82 -17.08 32.46
CA VAL A 191 -4.02 -15.99 33.42
C VAL A 191 -5.50 -15.57 33.42
N ASP A 192 -6.08 -15.36 34.62
CA ASP A 192 -7.42 -14.77 34.81
C ASP A 192 -7.27 -13.25 34.93
N LEU A 193 -7.64 -12.50 33.93
CA LEU A 193 -7.56 -11.04 33.91
C LEU A 193 -8.60 -10.37 34.84
N GLY A 194 -9.59 -11.15 35.35
CA GLY A 194 -10.65 -10.68 36.25
C GLY A 194 -11.84 -10.02 35.55
N ALA A 195 -11.68 -9.64 34.27
CA ALA A 195 -12.74 -9.07 33.43
C ALA A 195 -12.43 -9.39 31.94
N ASN A 196 -13.41 -9.13 31.06
CA ASN A 196 -13.17 -9.26 29.62
C ASN A 196 -12.32 -8.12 29.09
N TYR A 197 -11.28 -8.48 28.33
CA TYR A 197 -10.39 -7.56 27.64
C TYR A 197 -10.33 -7.87 26.15
N ASN A 198 -10.23 -6.83 25.33
CA ASN A 198 -9.76 -6.93 23.97
C ASN A 198 -8.23 -7.02 24.02
N VAL A 199 -7.70 -8.22 23.85
CA VAL A 199 -6.27 -8.52 23.93
C VAL A 199 -5.63 -8.21 22.59
N SER A 200 -4.58 -7.38 22.60
CA SER A 200 -3.91 -6.93 21.37
C SER A 200 -2.43 -7.29 21.28
N ARG A 201 -1.82 -7.68 22.41
CA ARG A 201 -0.41 -8.08 22.47
C ARG A 201 -0.19 -9.06 23.61
N VAL A 202 0.64 -10.07 23.36
CA VAL A 202 1.14 -11.01 24.38
C VAL A 202 2.65 -11.06 24.30
N LEU A 203 3.33 -10.92 25.45
CA LEU A 203 4.77 -11.03 25.56
C LEU A 203 5.10 -12.23 26.45
N LEU A 204 5.89 -13.18 25.92
CA LEU A 204 6.35 -14.37 26.62
C LEU A 204 7.86 -14.30 26.80
N ASN A 205 8.32 -14.33 28.05
CA ASN A 205 9.74 -14.41 28.38
C ASN A 205 10.08 -15.86 28.78
N TRP A 206 10.62 -16.63 27.85
CA TRP A 206 10.96 -18.03 28.05
C TRP A 206 12.30 -18.19 28.75
N GLU A 207 12.42 -19.25 29.53
CA GLU A 207 13.67 -19.81 29.97
C GLU A 207 14.26 -20.73 28.86
N ALA A 208 15.39 -21.38 29.07
CA ALA A 208 16.03 -22.25 28.09
C ALA A 208 15.14 -23.43 27.63
N ALA A 209 14.20 -23.88 28.49
CA ALA A 209 13.24 -24.95 28.19
C ALA A 209 11.92 -24.36 27.65
N TYR A 210 11.91 -23.89 26.43
CA TYR A 210 10.79 -23.22 25.79
C TYR A 210 9.93 -24.14 24.89
N ALA A 211 8.79 -23.63 24.43
CA ALA A 211 7.93 -24.29 23.48
C ALA A 211 8.34 -23.97 22.03
N THR A 212 8.64 -25.00 21.23
CA THR A 212 8.86 -24.87 19.79
C THR A 212 7.54 -24.84 19.01
N ALA A 213 6.45 -25.40 19.60
CA ALA A 213 5.11 -25.28 19.05
C ALA A 213 4.11 -24.93 20.16
N TYR A 214 3.34 -23.85 19.97
CA TYR A 214 2.34 -23.40 20.93
C TYR A 214 1.26 -22.53 20.30
N GLN A 215 0.17 -22.33 21.05
CA GLN A 215 -0.91 -21.42 20.71
C GLN A 215 -1.14 -20.41 21.85
N ILE A 216 -1.55 -19.19 21.49
CA ILE A 216 -2.20 -18.26 22.41
C ILE A 216 -3.70 -18.38 22.21
N GLN A 217 -4.40 -18.58 23.30
CA GLN A 217 -5.86 -18.81 23.25
C GLN A 217 -6.55 -17.89 24.26
N VAL A 218 -7.78 -17.46 23.92
CA VAL A 218 -8.64 -16.69 24.81
C VAL A 218 -9.90 -17.45 25.17
N SER A 219 -10.45 -17.16 26.35
CA SER A 219 -11.69 -17.76 26.83
C SER A 219 -12.42 -16.79 27.75
N ASN A 220 -13.74 -16.95 27.86
CA ASN A 220 -14.57 -16.24 28.84
C ASN A 220 -14.96 -17.11 30.04
N ASP A 221 -14.75 -18.42 29.97
CA ASP A 221 -15.20 -19.42 30.95
C ASP A 221 -14.10 -20.39 31.42
N ALA A 222 -12.84 -20.22 30.96
CA ALA A 222 -11.70 -21.10 31.17
C ALA A 222 -11.91 -22.57 30.72
N SER A 223 -12.95 -22.82 29.94
CA SER A 223 -13.33 -24.16 29.46
C SER A 223 -13.34 -24.21 27.92
N ASN A 224 -13.93 -23.22 27.28
CA ASN A 224 -13.99 -23.10 25.82
C ASN A 224 -12.94 -22.10 25.34
N TRP A 225 -11.98 -22.57 24.55
CA TRP A 225 -10.82 -21.80 24.14
C TRP A 225 -10.81 -21.53 22.64
N THR A 226 -10.55 -20.27 22.27
CA THR A 226 -10.37 -19.83 20.89
C THR A 226 -8.91 -19.45 20.66
N SER A 227 -8.26 -20.05 19.68
CA SER A 227 -6.89 -19.70 19.31
C SER A 227 -6.86 -18.35 18.57
N ILE A 228 -5.99 -17.45 19.04
CA ILE A 228 -5.74 -16.14 18.46
C ILE A 228 -4.33 -15.99 17.89
N TYR A 229 -3.47 -16.98 18.14
CA TYR A 229 -2.13 -17.11 17.58
C TYR A 229 -1.69 -18.57 17.63
N SER A 230 -0.89 -19.01 16.66
CA SER A 230 -0.23 -20.32 16.69
C SER A 230 1.12 -20.28 15.99
N THR A 231 2.08 -21.05 16.50
CA THR A 231 3.39 -21.25 15.88
C THR A 231 3.86 -22.69 16.04
N THR A 232 4.68 -23.16 15.11
CA THR A 232 5.42 -24.44 15.18
C THR A 232 6.94 -24.20 15.12
N THR A 233 7.36 -22.95 15.18
CA THR A 233 8.76 -22.51 15.05
C THR A 233 9.16 -21.54 16.18
N GLY A 234 8.64 -21.76 17.40
CA GLY A 234 9.07 -21.01 18.57
C GLY A 234 10.57 -21.14 18.79
N ASN A 235 11.23 -20.04 19.09
CA ASN A 235 12.70 -19.91 19.15
C ASN A 235 13.24 -19.60 20.55
N GLY A 236 12.37 -19.46 21.57
CA GLY A 236 12.74 -19.13 22.93
C GLY A 236 13.09 -17.67 23.14
N ALA A 237 13.74 -17.35 24.28
CA ALA A 237 14.01 -15.99 24.74
C ALA A 237 12.72 -15.16 24.91
N THR A 238 12.47 -14.19 24.09
CA THR A 238 11.30 -13.33 24.21
C THR A 238 10.47 -13.39 22.93
N ASP A 239 9.21 -13.82 23.05
CA ASP A 239 8.23 -13.75 21.96
C ASP A 239 7.29 -12.57 22.19
N ASP A 240 7.37 -11.57 21.33
CA ASP A 240 6.52 -10.38 21.33
C ASP A 240 5.45 -10.49 20.25
N LEU A 241 4.24 -10.87 20.63
CA LEU A 241 3.18 -11.32 19.74
C LEU A 241 2.07 -10.28 19.63
N SER A 242 1.89 -9.72 18.44
CA SER A 242 0.68 -8.96 18.09
C SER A 242 -0.46 -9.93 17.85
N VAL A 243 -1.53 -9.84 18.64
CA VAL A 243 -2.68 -10.73 18.60
C VAL A 243 -3.99 -9.93 18.56
N SER A 244 -5.09 -10.58 18.20
CA SER A 244 -6.42 -9.95 18.26
C SER A 244 -7.45 -10.96 18.76
N GLY A 245 -7.98 -10.73 19.95
CA GLY A 245 -9.01 -11.58 20.54
C GLY A 245 -9.61 -10.95 21.80
N ALA A 246 -10.78 -11.42 22.20
CA ALA A 246 -11.47 -10.96 23.40
C ALA A 246 -11.69 -12.10 24.37
N GLY A 247 -11.39 -11.87 25.65
CA GLY A 247 -11.61 -12.85 26.70
C GLY A 247 -11.21 -12.37 28.10
N ARG A 248 -11.72 -13.04 29.10
CA ARG A 248 -11.30 -12.89 30.49
C ARG A 248 -10.03 -13.68 30.78
N TYR A 249 -9.90 -14.85 30.16
CA TYR A 249 -8.77 -15.77 30.34
C TYR A 249 -7.91 -15.78 29.08
N VAL A 250 -6.59 -15.75 29.25
CA VAL A 250 -5.63 -15.88 28.15
C VAL A 250 -4.70 -17.03 28.48
N ARG A 251 -4.49 -17.95 27.52
CA ARG A 251 -3.74 -19.20 27.72
C ARG A 251 -2.61 -19.34 26.70
N VAL A 252 -1.45 -19.79 27.20
CA VAL A 252 -0.43 -20.44 26.39
C VAL A 252 -0.71 -21.94 26.41
N TYR A 253 -0.95 -22.53 25.24
CA TYR A 253 -1.13 -23.96 25.06
C TYR A 253 0.03 -24.50 24.23
N ALA A 254 1.00 -25.14 24.92
CA ALA A 254 2.23 -25.62 24.32
C ALA A 254 2.11 -27.09 23.94
N THR A 255 2.65 -27.49 22.78
CA THR A 255 2.49 -28.83 22.21
C THR A 255 3.80 -29.51 21.83
N ASN A 256 4.93 -28.78 21.82
CA ASN A 256 6.23 -29.38 21.54
C ASN A 256 7.36 -28.65 22.29
N ARG A 257 8.25 -29.39 22.89
CA ARG A 257 9.36 -28.90 23.72
C ARG A 257 10.66 -28.78 22.92
N VAL A 258 11.51 -27.81 23.28
CA VAL A 258 12.89 -27.78 22.83
C VAL A 258 13.74 -28.83 23.53
N SER A 259 14.78 -29.34 22.86
CA SER A 259 15.84 -30.14 23.50
C SER A 259 16.92 -29.20 24.02
N VAL A 260 17.21 -29.26 25.32
CA VAL A 260 18.27 -28.49 25.97
C VAL A 260 19.42 -29.45 26.34
N ASN A 261 20.58 -29.31 25.72
CA ASN A 261 21.75 -30.18 25.87
C ASN A 261 21.42 -31.67 25.71
N GLY A 262 20.52 -32.01 24.75
CA GLY A 262 20.10 -33.40 24.47
C GLY A 262 19.00 -33.96 25.39
N SER A 263 18.50 -33.17 26.34
CA SER A 263 17.41 -33.58 27.27
C SER A 263 16.16 -32.72 27.04
N PHE A 264 14.98 -33.29 27.29
CA PHE A 264 13.69 -32.61 27.20
C PHE A 264 13.17 -32.30 28.61
N TYR A 265 13.24 -31.06 29.01
CA TYR A 265 12.68 -30.56 30.29
C TYR A 265 11.21 -30.13 30.08
N GLY A 266 10.52 -29.75 31.18
CA GLY A 266 9.19 -29.11 31.09
C GLY A 266 9.25 -27.73 30.44
N PHE A 267 8.11 -27.15 30.08
CA PHE A 267 8.07 -25.77 29.65
C PHE A 267 8.41 -24.83 30.81
N SER A 268 9.18 -23.81 30.54
CA SER A 268 9.67 -22.87 31.53
C SER A 268 9.51 -21.42 31.07
N LEU A 269 8.71 -20.64 31.81
CA LEU A 269 8.33 -19.30 31.45
C LEU A 269 8.59 -18.32 32.60
N TYR A 270 9.47 -17.34 32.40
CA TYR A 270 9.73 -16.29 33.38
C TYR A 270 8.55 -15.35 33.53
N GLU A 271 7.99 -14.85 32.41
CA GLU A 271 6.86 -13.92 32.42
C GLU A 271 5.89 -14.16 31.27
N PHE A 272 4.60 -14.09 31.63
CA PHE A 272 3.46 -14.14 30.73
C PHE A 272 2.70 -12.81 30.80
N GLN A 273 3.04 -11.89 29.93
CA GLN A 273 2.46 -10.55 29.93
C GLN A 273 1.38 -10.42 28.85
N VAL A 274 0.20 -9.97 29.26
CA VAL A 274 -0.95 -9.74 28.38
C VAL A 274 -1.27 -8.25 28.38
N TYR A 275 -1.39 -7.67 27.20
CA TYR A 275 -1.78 -6.27 26.99
C TYR A 275 -3.12 -6.20 26.30
N GLY A 276 -4.00 -5.36 26.83
CA GLY A 276 -5.34 -5.21 26.28
C GLY A 276 -6.07 -3.99 26.83
N VAL A 277 -7.26 -3.80 26.30
CA VAL A 277 -8.21 -2.78 26.74
C VAL A 277 -9.43 -3.47 27.28
N GLN A 278 -9.88 -3.07 28.46
CA GLN A 278 -11.09 -3.65 29.03
C GLN A 278 -12.29 -3.41 28.11
N SER A 279 -13.01 -4.49 27.79
CA SER A 279 -14.25 -4.38 27.00
C SER A 279 -15.29 -3.66 27.82
N ASN A 280 -15.66 -2.43 27.46
CA ASN A 280 -16.73 -1.68 28.08
C ASN A 280 -18.08 -2.32 27.76
N ASN A 281 -18.44 -3.37 28.51
CA ASN A 281 -19.84 -3.64 28.78
C ASN A 281 -20.20 -2.85 30.04
N SER A 282 -20.87 -1.71 29.88
CA SER A 282 -21.43 -0.95 30.98
C SER A 282 -22.52 -1.79 31.64
N SER A 283 -22.13 -2.60 32.60
CA SER A 283 -23.02 -3.01 33.69
C SER A 283 -22.65 -2.16 34.90
N SER A 284 -23.46 -1.12 35.17
CA SER A 284 -23.42 -0.37 36.40
C SER A 284 -23.60 -1.35 37.57
N SER A 285 -22.55 -1.55 38.34
CA SER A 285 -22.61 -2.18 39.64
C SER A 285 -23.18 -1.15 40.65
N GLY A 286 -24.51 -1.03 40.65
CA GLY A 286 -25.22 -0.52 41.80
C GLY A 286 -25.37 -1.65 42.81
N SER A 287 -24.62 -1.56 43.90
CA SER A 287 -24.87 -2.39 45.07
C SER A 287 -26.24 -2.02 45.68
N SER A 288 -27.23 -2.83 45.43
CA SER A 288 -28.41 -2.90 46.27
C SER A 288 -28.73 -4.39 46.47
N SER A 289 -28.60 -4.83 47.71
CA SER A 289 -29.11 -6.08 48.19
C SER A 289 -30.60 -6.16 47.92
N SER A 290 -31.05 -6.97 46.97
CA SER A 290 -32.43 -7.42 46.90
C SER A 290 -32.42 -8.91 46.59
N THR A 291 -33.16 -9.63 47.39
CA THR A 291 -33.51 -11.02 47.34
C THR A 291 -33.79 -11.47 45.91
N GLY A 292 -32.87 -12.31 45.32
CA GLY A 292 -32.98 -12.77 43.95
C GLY A 292 -34.17 -13.66 43.73
N GLY A 293 -35.12 -13.23 42.95
CA GLY A 293 -36.04 -14.10 42.24
C GLY A 293 -35.31 -14.82 41.12
N ALA A 294 -35.42 -16.13 41.00
CA ALA A 294 -34.84 -16.89 39.90
C ALA A 294 -35.38 -16.37 38.54
N CYS A 295 -34.55 -16.44 37.49
CA CYS A 295 -35.00 -16.17 36.11
C CYS A 295 -36.11 -17.16 35.75
N ASN A 296 -37.31 -16.64 35.51
CA ASN A 296 -38.52 -17.50 35.30
C ASN A 296 -39.30 -17.13 34.02
N THR A 297 -38.69 -16.37 33.13
CA THR A 297 -39.30 -15.99 31.85
C THR A 297 -38.38 -16.21 30.67
N SER A 298 -38.93 -16.78 29.61
CA SER A 298 -38.23 -16.94 28.33
C SER A 298 -37.95 -15.56 27.71
N PRO A 299 -36.84 -15.45 26.92
CA PRO A 299 -36.56 -14.22 26.19
C PRO A 299 -37.66 -13.88 25.19
N SER A 300 -37.83 -12.61 24.86
CA SER A 300 -38.65 -12.22 23.71
C SER A 300 -37.98 -12.66 22.38
N VAL A 301 -38.83 -12.81 21.36
CA VAL A 301 -38.39 -13.27 20.04
C VAL A 301 -37.58 -12.19 19.33
N PRO A 302 -36.38 -12.50 18.76
CA PRO A 302 -35.66 -11.55 17.92
C PRO A 302 -36.48 -11.09 16.71
N SER A 303 -36.34 -9.84 16.33
CA SER A 303 -37.02 -9.24 15.18
C SER A 303 -36.03 -8.47 14.30
N GLY A 304 -36.49 -7.93 13.14
CA GLY A 304 -35.67 -7.10 12.28
C GLY A 304 -34.48 -7.84 11.65
N LEU A 305 -34.67 -9.11 11.29
CA LEU A 305 -33.61 -9.86 10.60
C LEU A 305 -33.29 -9.23 9.27
N ALA A 306 -32.00 -9.01 8.99
CA ALA A 306 -31.49 -8.49 7.73
C ALA A 306 -30.22 -9.23 7.30
N ALA A 307 -30.02 -9.35 5.98
CA ALA A 307 -28.80 -9.89 5.37
C ALA A 307 -28.08 -8.78 4.63
N THR A 308 -26.77 -8.63 4.85
CA THR A 308 -25.91 -7.67 4.17
C THR A 308 -24.67 -8.37 3.62
N GLY A 309 -24.09 -7.83 2.52
CA GLY A 309 -22.90 -8.42 1.92
C GLY A 309 -23.14 -9.84 1.38
N VAL A 310 -24.30 -10.08 0.76
CA VAL A 310 -24.62 -11.41 0.20
C VAL A 310 -23.70 -11.74 -0.96
N THR A 311 -23.02 -12.89 -0.85
CA THR A 311 -22.12 -13.47 -1.86
C THR A 311 -22.63 -14.84 -2.32
N SER A 312 -21.87 -15.52 -3.18
CA SER A 312 -22.19 -16.88 -3.61
C SER A 312 -22.02 -17.93 -2.49
N THR A 313 -21.28 -17.62 -1.42
CA THR A 313 -20.95 -18.60 -0.36
C THR A 313 -21.31 -18.14 1.05
N GLY A 314 -21.84 -16.90 1.23
CA GLY A 314 -22.14 -16.39 2.57
C GLY A 314 -22.68 -14.97 2.60
N PHE A 315 -22.94 -14.47 3.82
CA PHE A 315 -23.40 -13.10 4.10
C PHE A 315 -23.32 -12.81 5.62
N ILE A 316 -23.53 -11.56 6.01
CA ILE A 316 -23.69 -11.15 7.41
C ILE A 316 -25.20 -11.11 7.73
N LEU A 317 -25.63 -11.93 8.69
CA LEU A 317 -26.98 -11.94 9.26
C LEU A 317 -26.99 -11.04 10.49
N SER A 318 -27.92 -10.09 10.58
CA SER A 318 -28.13 -9.20 11.73
C SER A 318 -29.59 -9.19 12.17
N TRP A 319 -29.85 -8.76 13.42
CA TRP A 319 -31.19 -8.68 14.02
C TRP A 319 -31.24 -7.59 15.09
N ALA A 320 -32.43 -7.16 15.48
CA ALA A 320 -32.63 -6.18 16.53
C ALA A 320 -32.26 -6.76 17.91
N THR A 321 -31.74 -5.89 18.79
CA THR A 321 -31.40 -6.25 20.17
C THR A 321 -32.64 -6.73 20.92
N VAL A 322 -32.56 -7.87 21.58
CA VAL A 322 -33.56 -8.35 22.52
C VAL A 322 -33.17 -7.91 23.93
N ASN A 323 -34.02 -7.17 24.58
CA ASN A 323 -33.79 -6.71 25.97
C ASN A 323 -34.18 -7.79 26.96
N GLY A 324 -33.22 -8.16 27.81
CA GLY A 324 -33.48 -8.98 29.01
C GLY A 324 -33.92 -8.09 30.21
N THR A 325 -34.47 -8.73 31.23
CA THR A 325 -34.71 -8.06 32.55
C THR A 325 -33.48 -8.22 33.44
N ALA A 326 -33.37 -7.45 34.51
CA ALA A 326 -32.23 -7.50 35.44
C ALA A 326 -31.99 -8.92 36.01
N ASN A 327 -33.04 -9.72 36.18
CA ASN A 327 -32.97 -11.09 36.70
C ASN A 327 -32.91 -12.15 35.59
N CYS A 328 -33.13 -11.76 34.32
CA CYS A 328 -33.12 -12.62 33.14
C CYS A 328 -32.37 -11.95 31.96
N PRO A 329 -31.06 -11.66 32.06
CA PRO A 329 -30.34 -11.05 30.98
C PRO A 329 -30.24 -12.00 29.78
N ILE A 330 -30.18 -11.45 28.56
CA ILE A 330 -29.91 -12.25 27.34
C ILE A 330 -28.46 -12.72 27.38
N THR A 331 -28.24 -14.02 27.25
CA THR A 331 -26.92 -14.65 27.26
C THR A 331 -26.38 -14.95 25.87
N GLY A 332 -27.26 -14.86 24.84
CA GLY A 332 -26.83 -15.08 23.44
C GLY A 332 -28.02 -15.33 22.53
N TYR A 333 -27.69 -15.79 21.31
CA TYR A 333 -28.63 -16.10 20.25
C TYR A 333 -28.27 -17.42 19.56
N ARG A 334 -29.27 -18.14 19.07
CA ARG A 334 -29.12 -19.31 18.24
C ARG A 334 -29.63 -19.00 16.84
N VAL A 335 -28.82 -19.29 15.83
CA VAL A 335 -29.15 -19.08 14.42
C VAL A 335 -29.49 -20.40 13.76
N TYR A 336 -30.58 -20.44 13.04
CA TYR A 336 -31.08 -21.62 12.35
C TYR A 336 -31.12 -21.35 10.84
N ARG A 337 -30.74 -22.35 10.05
CA ARG A 337 -30.85 -22.38 8.60
C ARG A 337 -31.77 -23.54 8.22
N ASN A 338 -32.84 -23.21 7.51
CA ASN A 338 -33.87 -24.21 7.12
C ASN A 338 -34.35 -25.08 8.30
N GLY A 339 -34.48 -24.46 9.49
CA GLY A 339 -34.93 -25.13 10.72
C GLY A 339 -33.80 -25.83 11.53
N THR A 340 -32.60 -25.96 10.97
CA THR A 340 -31.45 -26.59 11.67
C THR A 340 -30.56 -25.53 12.26
N GLN A 341 -30.15 -25.64 13.54
CA GLN A 341 -29.20 -24.73 14.17
C GLN A 341 -27.82 -24.82 13.48
N VAL A 342 -27.29 -23.65 13.03
CA VAL A 342 -26.02 -23.57 12.31
C VAL A 342 -24.99 -22.68 13.00
N ALA A 343 -25.44 -21.79 13.91
CA ALA A 343 -24.52 -20.93 14.65
C ALA A 343 -25.10 -20.51 16.00
N THR A 344 -24.22 -20.00 16.88
CA THR A 344 -24.56 -19.23 18.08
C THR A 344 -23.85 -17.89 18.03
N ALA A 345 -24.44 -16.85 18.59
CA ALA A 345 -23.84 -15.51 18.64
C ALA A 345 -24.12 -14.88 20.01
N THR A 346 -23.21 -14.07 20.51
CA THR A 346 -23.39 -13.20 21.68
C THR A 346 -23.75 -11.78 21.28
N ALA A 347 -23.41 -11.37 20.07
CA ALA A 347 -23.78 -10.11 19.43
C ALA A 347 -25.09 -10.27 18.62
N THR A 348 -25.66 -9.15 18.15
CA THR A 348 -26.86 -9.09 17.32
C THR A 348 -26.56 -9.28 15.81
N ASN A 349 -25.42 -9.86 15.49
CA ASN A 349 -25.04 -10.27 14.13
C ASN A 349 -24.11 -11.48 14.16
N THR A 350 -24.03 -12.17 13.01
CA THR A 350 -23.05 -13.22 12.78
C THR A 350 -22.79 -13.40 11.28
N THR A 351 -21.58 -13.85 10.93
CA THR A 351 -21.23 -14.18 9.53
C THR A 351 -21.67 -15.61 9.23
N ILE A 352 -22.40 -15.79 8.16
CA ILE A 352 -22.82 -17.09 7.64
C ILE A 352 -21.95 -17.41 6.43
N ASN A 353 -21.23 -18.54 6.47
CA ASN A 353 -20.36 -19.04 5.41
C ASN A 353 -20.73 -20.47 5.00
N GLY A 354 -20.09 -20.99 3.93
CA GLY A 354 -20.26 -22.35 3.46
C GLY A 354 -21.64 -22.65 2.84
N LEU A 355 -22.23 -21.61 2.22
CA LEU A 355 -23.46 -21.73 1.46
C LEU A 355 -23.18 -22.15 0.00
N THR A 356 -24.14 -22.76 -0.66
CA THR A 356 -24.11 -23.06 -2.09
C THR A 356 -24.60 -21.84 -2.88
N ALA A 357 -23.95 -21.55 -3.98
CA ALA A 357 -24.32 -20.45 -4.88
C ALA A 357 -25.72 -20.62 -5.47
N SER A 358 -26.35 -19.52 -5.87
CA SER A 358 -27.67 -19.48 -6.49
C SER A 358 -28.74 -20.27 -5.73
N THR A 359 -28.62 -20.34 -4.40
CA THR A 359 -29.49 -21.16 -3.56
C THR A 359 -30.23 -20.27 -2.56
N ASN A 360 -31.51 -20.50 -2.42
CA ASN A 360 -32.33 -19.78 -1.45
C ASN A 360 -32.33 -20.52 -0.10
N TYR A 361 -32.08 -19.77 0.97
CA TYR A 361 -32.07 -20.28 2.35
C TYR A 361 -33.05 -19.49 3.21
N SER A 362 -33.64 -20.16 4.19
CA SER A 362 -34.48 -19.53 5.22
C SER A 362 -33.70 -19.50 6.55
N PHE A 363 -33.54 -18.29 7.11
CA PHE A 363 -32.87 -18.11 8.40
C PHE A 363 -33.83 -17.59 9.46
N THR A 364 -33.71 -18.13 10.66
CA THR A 364 -34.42 -17.68 11.86
C THR A 364 -33.44 -17.57 13.02
N VAL A 365 -33.74 -16.71 14.00
CA VAL A 365 -32.93 -16.50 15.20
C VAL A 365 -33.80 -16.64 16.45
N ALA A 366 -33.27 -17.27 17.49
CA ALA A 366 -33.85 -17.30 18.83
C ALA A 366 -32.89 -16.72 19.85
N ALA A 367 -33.41 -15.97 20.82
CA ALA A 367 -32.63 -15.45 21.94
C ALA A 367 -32.55 -16.47 23.07
N THR A 368 -31.49 -16.43 23.87
CA THR A 368 -31.27 -17.31 25.03
C THR A 368 -31.00 -16.50 26.30
N ASN A 369 -31.52 -17.00 27.42
CA ASN A 369 -31.20 -16.54 28.77
C ASN A 369 -31.11 -17.73 29.74
N ALA A 370 -30.94 -17.49 31.02
CA ALA A 370 -30.83 -18.54 32.03
C ALA A 370 -32.10 -19.42 32.19
N PHE A 371 -33.28 -18.94 31.81
CA PHE A 371 -34.52 -19.71 31.85
C PHE A 371 -34.66 -20.65 30.61
N GLY A 372 -34.19 -20.18 29.44
CA GLY A 372 -34.29 -21.01 28.22
C GLY A 372 -34.09 -20.23 26.93
N VAL A 373 -34.67 -20.72 25.86
CA VAL A 373 -34.57 -20.20 24.50
C VAL A 373 -35.95 -19.68 24.07
N SER A 374 -36.01 -18.52 23.43
CA SER A 374 -37.25 -18.00 22.84
C SER A 374 -37.74 -18.88 21.69
N THR A 375 -38.97 -18.70 21.24
CA THR A 375 -39.37 -19.15 19.91
C THR A 375 -38.52 -18.45 18.85
N GLN A 376 -38.41 -19.10 17.68
CA GLN A 376 -37.63 -18.54 16.55
C GLN A 376 -38.33 -17.31 15.96
N SER A 377 -37.59 -16.39 15.43
CA SER A 377 -38.06 -15.20 14.71
C SER A 377 -38.88 -15.57 13.48
N SER A 378 -39.58 -14.60 12.90
CA SER A 378 -40.05 -14.71 11.51
C SER A 378 -38.88 -15.03 10.57
N PRO A 379 -39.08 -15.92 9.56
CA PRO A 379 -37.99 -16.31 8.68
C PRO A 379 -37.55 -15.18 7.75
N LEU A 380 -36.26 -15.03 7.57
CA LEU A 380 -35.62 -14.22 6.54
C LEU A 380 -35.22 -15.12 5.38
N SER A 381 -35.75 -14.87 4.18
CA SER A 381 -35.33 -15.56 2.97
C SER A 381 -34.15 -14.84 2.35
N VAL A 382 -33.05 -15.57 2.11
CA VAL A 382 -31.83 -15.02 1.49
C VAL A 382 -31.39 -15.92 0.37
N SER A 383 -31.27 -15.39 -0.83
CA SER A 383 -30.71 -16.09 -1.99
C SER A 383 -29.24 -15.69 -2.13
N THR A 384 -28.34 -16.68 -2.09
CA THR A 384 -26.92 -16.44 -2.45
C THR A 384 -26.80 -16.05 -3.91
N THR A 385 -25.80 -15.23 -4.23
CA THR A 385 -25.50 -14.87 -5.62
C THR A 385 -25.05 -16.11 -6.41
N ALA A 386 -25.08 -16.03 -7.73
CA ALA A 386 -24.46 -17.06 -8.58
C ALA A 386 -22.94 -17.11 -8.27
N ASN A 387 -22.33 -18.26 -8.52
CA ASN A 387 -20.87 -18.30 -8.54
C ASN A 387 -20.39 -17.22 -9.52
N PRO A 388 -19.37 -16.40 -9.16
CA PRO A 388 -18.77 -15.50 -10.11
C PRO A 388 -18.41 -16.32 -11.36
N VAL A 389 -18.99 -15.99 -12.49
CA VAL A 389 -18.49 -16.50 -13.78
C VAL A 389 -17.02 -16.05 -13.82
N ALA A 390 -16.11 -16.99 -14.11
CA ALA A 390 -14.69 -16.63 -14.26
C ALA A 390 -14.61 -15.40 -15.16
N PRO A 391 -13.95 -14.31 -14.74
CA PRO A 391 -13.95 -13.06 -15.51
C PRO A 391 -13.41 -13.37 -16.90
N ASP A 392 -14.11 -12.90 -17.90
CA ASP A 392 -13.60 -12.97 -19.26
C ASP A 392 -12.54 -11.88 -19.43
N PHE A 393 -11.27 -12.28 -19.38
CA PHE A 393 -10.14 -11.37 -19.61
C PHE A 393 -9.82 -11.15 -21.10
N GLY A 394 -10.57 -11.75 -22.02
CA GLY A 394 -10.34 -11.69 -23.47
C GLY A 394 -9.26 -12.65 -23.98
N ALA A 395 -9.12 -12.69 -25.30
CA ALA A 395 -8.29 -13.69 -26.00
C ALA A 395 -6.77 -13.56 -25.75
N ASN A 396 -6.30 -12.39 -25.28
CA ASN A 396 -4.88 -12.09 -25.04
C ASN A 396 -4.41 -12.51 -23.64
N VAL A 397 -5.29 -13.07 -22.83
CA VAL A 397 -4.97 -13.66 -21.51
C VAL A 397 -5.11 -15.17 -21.60
N THR A 398 -4.09 -15.86 -21.17
CA THR A 398 -4.11 -17.34 -21.04
C THR A 398 -3.96 -17.69 -19.57
N VAL A 399 -4.93 -18.44 -19.03
CA VAL A 399 -4.92 -18.92 -17.64
C VAL A 399 -4.70 -20.43 -17.65
N PHE A 400 -3.65 -20.87 -16.99
CA PHE A 400 -3.33 -22.29 -16.81
C PHE A 400 -3.70 -22.76 -15.40
N ASP A 401 -4.10 -24.04 -15.32
CA ASP A 401 -4.32 -24.72 -14.05
C ASP A 401 -3.75 -26.15 -14.09
N THR A 402 -3.68 -26.78 -12.93
CA THR A 402 -3.05 -28.10 -12.76
C THR A 402 -3.85 -29.26 -13.37
N THR A 403 -5.07 -29.03 -13.84
CA THR A 403 -5.87 -30.05 -14.56
C THR A 403 -5.45 -30.19 -16.03
N MET A 404 -4.73 -29.17 -16.56
CA MET A 404 -4.23 -29.18 -17.94
C MET A 404 -2.95 -30.01 -18.05
N SER A 405 -2.78 -30.72 -19.16
CA SER A 405 -1.54 -31.46 -19.38
C SER A 405 -0.35 -30.53 -19.59
N GLN A 406 0.80 -30.87 -19.02
CA GLN A 406 2.02 -30.06 -19.17
C GLN A 406 2.40 -29.85 -20.65
N ALA A 407 2.17 -30.87 -21.50
CA ALA A 407 2.42 -30.77 -22.93
C ALA A 407 1.52 -29.73 -23.61
N SER A 408 0.24 -29.64 -23.23
CA SER A 408 -0.68 -28.64 -23.81
C SER A 408 -0.33 -27.23 -23.33
N ILE A 409 0.05 -27.07 -22.06
CA ILE A 409 0.53 -25.80 -21.51
C ILE A 409 1.79 -25.34 -22.27
N GLN A 410 2.79 -26.22 -22.40
CA GLN A 410 4.02 -25.91 -23.12
C GLN A 410 3.76 -25.55 -24.59
N SER A 411 2.92 -26.28 -25.29
CA SER A 411 2.56 -25.99 -26.68
C SER A 411 1.94 -24.60 -26.83
N LYS A 412 1.07 -24.20 -25.90
CA LYS A 412 0.47 -22.85 -25.88
C LYS A 412 1.51 -21.78 -25.59
N ILE A 413 2.42 -21.99 -24.62
CA ILE A 413 3.52 -21.05 -24.31
C ILE A 413 4.40 -20.85 -25.55
N ASN A 414 4.81 -21.94 -26.22
CA ASN A 414 5.64 -21.88 -27.43
C ASN A 414 4.95 -21.07 -28.55
N SER A 415 3.63 -21.24 -28.73
CA SER A 415 2.86 -20.51 -29.73
C SER A 415 2.79 -19.00 -29.43
N LEU A 416 2.67 -18.61 -28.16
CA LEU A 416 2.69 -17.22 -27.75
C LEU A 416 4.07 -16.60 -27.89
N TYR A 417 5.12 -17.33 -27.51
CA TYR A 417 6.50 -16.88 -27.67
C TYR A 417 6.87 -16.66 -29.14
N ALA A 418 6.47 -17.57 -30.04
CA ALA A 418 6.72 -17.43 -31.47
C ALA A 418 6.17 -16.12 -32.06
N ILE A 419 5.08 -15.58 -31.49
CA ILE A 419 4.52 -14.27 -31.86
C ILE A 419 5.34 -13.14 -31.22
N GLN A 420 5.69 -13.29 -29.93
CA GLN A 420 6.21 -12.21 -29.12
C GLN A 420 7.73 -12.02 -29.19
N GLN A 421 8.50 -13.06 -29.60
CA GLN A 421 9.97 -12.99 -29.64
C GLN A 421 10.53 -11.84 -30.48
N ASN A 422 9.84 -11.48 -31.59
CA ASN A 422 10.24 -10.43 -32.52
C ASN A 422 9.26 -9.23 -32.53
N ASN A 423 8.34 -9.12 -31.58
CA ASN A 423 7.23 -8.18 -31.58
C ASN A 423 7.61 -6.81 -30.97
N GLN A 424 8.84 -6.28 -31.20
CA GLN A 424 9.31 -5.05 -30.55
C GLN A 424 8.37 -3.84 -30.76
N PHE A 425 7.79 -3.69 -31.96
CA PHE A 425 6.91 -2.59 -32.30
C PHE A 425 5.50 -3.03 -32.74
N GLY A 426 5.19 -4.31 -32.65
CA GLY A 426 3.87 -4.83 -33.05
C GLY A 426 2.79 -4.55 -32.00
N PRO A 427 1.52 -4.78 -32.38
CA PRO A 427 0.38 -4.46 -31.53
C PRO A 427 0.03 -5.54 -30.50
N GLN A 428 0.60 -6.73 -30.61
CA GLN A 428 0.26 -7.86 -29.74
C GLN A 428 0.74 -7.64 -28.31
N ARG A 429 -0.12 -7.96 -27.35
CA ARG A 429 0.13 -7.90 -25.91
C ARG A 429 -0.39 -9.19 -25.30
N THR A 430 0.33 -9.76 -24.32
CA THR A 430 -0.01 -11.09 -23.78
C THR A 430 0.21 -11.14 -22.26
N ALA A 431 -0.77 -11.69 -21.55
CA ALA A 431 -0.61 -12.11 -20.16
C ALA A 431 -0.79 -13.63 -20.04
N ILE A 432 0.16 -14.28 -19.37
CA ILE A 432 0.16 -15.71 -19.05
C ILE A 432 0.00 -15.83 -17.55
N MET A 433 -1.04 -16.47 -17.10
CA MET A 433 -1.38 -16.61 -15.69
C MET A 433 -1.41 -18.06 -15.25
N PHE A 434 -0.90 -18.32 -14.06
CA PHE A 434 -0.89 -19.65 -13.46
C PHE A 434 -1.70 -19.63 -12.16
N LYS A 435 -2.73 -20.49 -12.05
CA LYS A 435 -3.42 -20.74 -10.80
C LYS A 435 -2.46 -21.42 -9.81
N PRO A 436 -2.72 -21.37 -8.49
CA PRO A 436 -1.91 -22.07 -7.51
C PRO A 436 -1.66 -23.55 -7.87
N GLY A 437 -0.39 -23.97 -7.79
CA GLY A 437 0.05 -25.32 -8.16
C GLY A 437 1.47 -25.36 -8.72
N THR A 438 1.87 -26.55 -9.16
CA THR A 438 3.21 -26.83 -9.70
C THR A 438 3.14 -27.17 -11.18
N TYR A 439 4.02 -26.57 -11.99
CA TYR A 439 4.04 -26.67 -13.44
C TYR A 439 5.45 -26.94 -13.94
N ASN A 440 5.62 -28.05 -14.67
CA ASN A 440 6.91 -28.40 -15.29
C ASN A 440 6.94 -27.90 -16.74
N VAL A 441 7.15 -26.62 -16.92
CA VAL A 441 7.15 -25.92 -18.21
C VAL A 441 8.32 -24.96 -18.32
N ASP A 442 8.78 -24.77 -19.56
CA ASP A 442 9.78 -23.79 -19.94
C ASP A 442 9.09 -22.55 -20.52
N ILE A 443 9.39 -21.36 -19.97
CA ILE A 443 8.70 -20.11 -20.30
C ILE A 443 9.72 -19.08 -20.82
N PRO A 444 10.01 -19.05 -22.11
CA PRO A 444 10.73 -17.95 -22.71
C PRO A 444 9.81 -16.72 -22.83
N LEU A 445 10.34 -15.53 -22.48
CA LEU A 445 9.59 -14.29 -22.60
C LEU A 445 10.05 -13.47 -23.82
N GLY A 446 9.07 -13.10 -24.65
CA GLY A 446 9.21 -12.13 -25.73
C GLY A 446 8.69 -10.74 -25.32
N PHE A 447 8.65 -9.81 -26.25
CA PHE A 447 8.13 -8.45 -26.03
C PHE A 447 6.66 -8.48 -25.57
N TYR A 448 6.27 -7.53 -24.71
CA TYR A 448 4.92 -7.35 -24.18
C TYR A 448 4.29 -8.61 -23.59
N THR A 449 5.14 -9.45 -22.98
CA THR A 449 4.71 -10.67 -22.29
C THR A 449 4.83 -10.48 -20.78
N GLN A 450 3.73 -10.68 -20.07
CA GLN A 450 3.71 -10.73 -18.60
C GLN A 450 3.34 -12.13 -18.14
N VAL A 451 4.14 -12.71 -17.23
CA VAL A 451 3.85 -13.98 -16.55
C VAL A 451 3.48 -13.68 -15.09
N VAL A 452 2.35 -14.20 -14.65
CA VAL A 452 1.78 -13.90 -13.31
C VAL A 452 1.36 -15.19 -12.62
N GLY A 453 1.77 -15.34 -11.35
CA GLY A 453 1.19 -16.33 -10.45
C GLY A 453 -0.05 -15.78 -9.75
N LEU A 454 -1.14 -16.53 -9.75
CA LEU A 454 -2.40 -16.17 -9.11
C LEU A 454 -2.50 -16.66 -7.66
N GLY A 455 -1.39 -16.93 -7.00
CA GLY A 455 -1.33 -17.25 -5.57
C GLY A 455 -1.39 -16.01 -4.67
N ALA A 456 -1.73 -16.18 -3.41
CA ALA A 456 -1.58 -15.14 -2.40
C ALA A 456 -0.09 -14.85 -2.10
N LEU A 457 0.73 -15.89 -2.19
CA LEU A 457 2.19 -15.85 -2.03
C LEU A 457 2.88 -16.33 -3.30
N PRO A 458 4.11 -15.88 -3.56
CA PRO A 458 4.90 -16.37 -4.70
C PRO A 458 5.02 -17.91 -4.72
N ASP A 459 5.14 -18.53 -3.56
CA ASP A 459 5.35 -19.98 -3.44
C ASP A 459 4.10 -20.82 -3.68
N ASP A 460 2.93 -20.21 -3.81
CA ASP A 460 1.69 -20.90 -4.17
C ASP A 460 1.68 -21.37 -5.63
N VAL A 461 2.50 -20.74 -6.50
CA VAL A 461 2.71 -21.14 -7.89
C VAL A 461 4.18 -21.49 -8.09
N ASN A 462 4.50 -22.72 -8.47
CA ASN A 462 5.88 -23.12 -8.68
C ASN A 462 6.13 -23.64 -10.12
N ILE A 463 7.01 -22.98 -10.83
CA ILE A 463 7.50 -23.40 -12.15
C ILE A 463 8.77 -24.24 -11.96
N THR A 464 8.72 -25.54 -12.22
CA THR A 464 9.85 -26.45 -11.93
C THR A 464 10.85 -26.63 -13.04
N ASN A 465 10.68 -25.97 -14.20
CA ASN A 465 11.68 -25.95 -15.26
C ASN A 465 12.36 -24.57 -15.31
N MET A 466 12.06 -23.73 -16.29
CA MET A 466 12.74 -22.45 -16.46
C MET A 466 11.73 -21.33 -16.80
N VAL A 467 12.05 -20.13 -16.33
CA VAL A 467 11.46 -18.87 -16.82
C VAL A 467 12.63 -17.99 -17.23
N HIS A 468 12.67 -17.52 -18.47
CA HIS A 468 13.86 -16.82 -18.94
C HIS A 468 13.59 -15.78 -20.02
N SER A 469 14.49 -14.79 -20.09
CA SER A 469 14.58 -13.83 -21.20
C SER A 469 15.93 -13.99 -21.90
N ASP A 470 15.90 -14.42 -23.15
CA ASP A 470 17.10 -14.54 -24.02
C ASP A 470 17.35 -13.22 -24.77
N PRO A 471 18.61 -12.94 -25.14
CA PRO A 471 18.96 -11.77 -25.92
C PRO A 471 18.24 -11.74 -27.28
N TYR A 472 17.66 -10.58 -27.59
CA TYR A 472 17.01 -10.37 -28.90
C TYR A 472 17.99 -10.07 -30.03
N LEU A 473 19.05 -9.33 -29.73
CA LEU A 473 20.08 -8.98 -30.72
C LEU A 473 21.23 -10.00 -30.77
N ASP A 474 21.98 -10.00 -31.86
CA ASP A 474 23.16 -10.85 -32.04
C ASP A 474 24.23 -10.64 -30.95
N ASN A 475 25.15 -11.57 -30.80
CA ASN A 475 26.24 -11.51 -29.83
C ASN A 475 25.83 -11.43 -28.37
N ASN A 476 24.73 -12.11 -28.02
CA ASN A 476 24.15 -12.11 -26.66
C ASN A 476 23.76 -10.73 -26.17
N ASN A 477 23.45 -9.78 -27.03
CA ASN A 477 23.13 -8.43 -26.73
C ASN A 477 21.62 -8.28 -26.33
N ALA A 478 21.36 -7.87 -25.08
CA ALA A 478 20.03 -7.69 -24.51
C ALA A 478 19.61 -6.21 -24.41
N THR A 479 20.33 -5.27 -25.05
CA THR A 479 20.01 -3.83 -24.93
C THR A 479 18.64 -3.44 -25.48
N CYS A 480 18.01 -4.28 -26.33
CA CYS A 480 16.63 -4.10 -26.80
C CYS A 480 15.63 -5.06 -26.13
N ASN A 481 16.01 -5.75 -25.06
CA ASN A 481 15.10 -6.66 -24.35
C ASN A 481 14.15 -5.95 -23.41
N PHE A 482 13.16 -5.21 -23.96
CA PHE A 482 12.19 -4.43 -23.23
C PHE A 482 10.85 -5.17 -23.06
N TRP A 483 10.02 -4.69 -22.12
CA TRP A 483 8.62 -5.06 -21.93
C TRP A 483 8.40 -6.55 -21.72
N ARG A 484 9.18 -7.13 -20.81
CA ARG A 484 9.01 -8.48 -20.28
C ARG A 484 8.75 -8.37 -18.79
N GLY A 485 7.69 -9.01 -18.28
CA GLY A 485 7.33 -8.90 -16.87
C GLY A 485 7.12 -10.25 -16.21
N VAL A 486 7.61 -10.41 -14.99
CA VAL A 486 7.36 -11.58 -14.14
C VAL A 486 6.90 -11.14 -12.76
N GLU A 487 5.83 -11.79 -12.25
CA GLU A 487 5.21 -11.37 -11.01
C GLU A 487 4.58 -12.52 -10.23
N ASN A 488 4.88 -12.58 -8.93
CA ASN A 488 4.19 -13.37 -7.92
C ASN A 488 4.17 -14.89 -8.16
N PHE A 489 5.32 -15.50 -8.42
CA PHE A 489 5.49 -16.96 -8.47
C PHE A 489 6.90 -17.39 -8.08
N SER A 490 7.09 -18.67 -7.84
CA SER A 490 8.41 -19.27 -7.63
C SER A 490 8.88 -20.06 -8.86
N VAL A 491 10.19 -20.11 -9.04
CA VAL A 491 10.86 -20.92 -10.06
C VAL A 491 11.84 -21.84 -9.36
N SER A 492 11.78 -23.15 -9.66
CA SER A 492 12.71 -24.16 -9.16
C SER A 492 13.52 -24.76 -10.33
N PRO A 493 14.46 -23.97 -10.93
CA PRO A 493 15.14 -24.36 -12.15
C PRO A 493 16.30 -25.32 -11.83
N SER A 494 16.77 -26.07 -12.84
CA SER A 494 17.93 -26.96 -12.71
C SER A 494 19.28 -26.22 -12.78
N SER A 495 19.29 -24.97 -13.24
CA SER A 495 20.46 -24.07 -13.31
C SER A 495 20.02 -22.64 -13.03
N SER A 496 20.98 -21.70 -12.95
CA SER A 496 20.63 -20.28 -12.71
C SER A 496 19.63 -19.75 -13.75
N MET A 497 18.61 -19.03 -13.26
CA MET A 497 17.60 -18.39 -14.10
C MET A 497 18.23 -17.26 -14.91
N LYS A 498 17.98 -17.19 -16.22
CA LYS A 498 18.49 -16.12 -17.08
C LYS A 498 17.45 -15.00 -17.22
N TRP A 499 17.85 -13.79 -16.84
CA TRP A 499 17.04 -12.59 -16.99
C TRP A 499 17.83 -11.50 -17.69
N ALA A 500 18.20 -11.77 -18.97
CA ALA A 500 18.96 -10.85 -19.82
C ALA A 500 18.02 -9.79 -20.41
N VAL A 501 17.91 -8.65 -19.75
CA VAL A 501 16.92 -7.60 -20.04
C VAL A 501 17.52 -6.20 -19.92
N SER A 502 16.77 -5.19 -20.40
CA SER A 502 17.07 -3.77 -20.28
C SER A 502 15.82 -2.94 -19.93
N GLN A 503 15.97 -1.97 -19.08
CA GLN A 503 14.98 -0.98 -18.58
C GLN A 503 13.62 -1.57 -18.14
N ALA A 504 12.57 -1.48 -18.95
CA ALA A 504 11.18 -1.75 -18.64
C ALA A 504 10.84 -3.24 -18.50
N ASN A 505 11.41 -3.89 -17.50
CA ASN A 505 11.21 -5.33 -17.25
C ASN A 505 10.96 -5.60 -15.76
N PRO A 506 9.72 -5.47 -15.30
CA PRO A 506 9.36 -5.74 -13.91
C PRO A 506 9.71 -7.17 -13.49
N PHE A 507 10.49 -7.27 -12.42
CA PHE A 507 10.78 -8.53 -11.71
C PHE A 507 10.33 -8.34 -10.26
N ARG A 508 9.10 -8.78 -9.98
CA ARG A 508 8.45 -8.49 -8.69
C ARG A 508 7.91 -9.74 -8.02
N ARG A 509 8.14 -9.88 -6.72
CA ARG A 509 7.61 -10.98 -5.92
C ARG A 509 7.92 -12.35 -6.53
N ILE A 510 9.15 -12.54 -6.95
CA ILE A 510 9.65 -13.81 -7.53
C ILE A 510 10.55 -14.51 -6.50
N HIS A 511 10.37 -15.83 -6.36
CA HIS A 511 11.27 -16.67 -5.61
C HIS A 511 12.04 -17.60 -6.54
N VAL A 512 13.32 -17.34 -6.78
CA VAL A 512 14.22 -18.27 -7.50
C VAL A 512 14.80 -19.24 -6.48
N ARG A 513 14.33 -20.50 -6.52
CA ARG A 513 14.64 -21.51 -5.51
C ARG A 513 15.90 -22.27 -5.85
N ASN A 514 16.78 -22.43 -4.87
CA ASN A 514 17.99 -23.24 -4.89
C ASN A 514 19.03 -22.89 -5.99
N GLN A 515 18.78 -21.84 -6.78
CA GLN A 515 19.63 -21.42 -7.89
C GLN A 515 19.84 -19.90 -7.89
N GLY A 516 20.79 -19.45 -8.71
CA GLY A 516 21.10 -18.03 -8.91
C GLY A 516 20.26 -17.38 -10.00
N LEU A 517 20.56 -16.09 -10.22
CA LEU A 517 19.95 -15.25 -11.25
C LEU A 517 21.05 -14.59 -12.11
N LEU A 518 21.05 -14.84 -13.40
CA LEU A 518 21.96 -14.21 -14.37
C LEU A 518 21.23 -13.04 -15.03
N LEU A 519 21.72 -11.82 -14.82
CA LEU A 519 21.16 -10.60 -15.40
C LEU A 519 21.70 -10.28 -16.80
N HIS A 520 22.38 -11.24 -17.39
CA HIS A 520 23.02 -11.14 -18.70
C HIS A 520 22.99 -12.48 -19.41
N ALA A 521 23.36 -12.51 -20.69
CA ALA A 521 23.66 -13.72 -21.43
C ALA A 521 25.13 -13.68 -21.87
N ASN A 522 25.96 -14.60 -21.37
CA ASN A 522 27.40 -14.75 -21.74
C ASN A 522 28.16 -13.40 -21.70
N ASN A 523 27.87 -12.52 -20.76
CA ASN A 523 28.43 -11.16 -20.68
C ASN A 523 28.19 -10.27 -21.91
N GLY A 524 27.20 -10.58 -22.74
CA GLY A 524 26.71 -9.67 -23.78
C GLY A 524 26.08 -8.40 -23.18
N TRP A 525 25.96 -7.36 -23.98
CA TRP A 525 25.52 -6.04 -23.49
C TRP A 525 24.10 -6.02 -22.95
N ALA A 526 23.86 -5.23 -21.90
CA ALA A 526 22.57 -4.97 -21.30
C ALA A 526 22.58 -3.62 -20.58
N SER A 527 21.48 -2.84 -20.65
CA SER A 527 21.46 -1.40 -20.31
C SER A 527 20.94 -1.08 -18.91
N GLY A 528 20.63 -2.07 -18.10
CA GLY A 528 20.10 -1.87 -16.75
C GLY A 528 18.75 -2.52 -16.51
N GLY A 529 18.28 -2.54 -15.30
CA GLY A 529 16.99 -3.13 -14.97
C GLY A 529 16.61 -2.99 -13.50
N TRP A 530 15.56 -3.71 -13.16
CA TRP A 530 14.83 -3.59 -11.91
C TRP A 530 14.51 -4.94 -11.28
N ILE A 531 14.68 -5.04 -9.96
CA ILE A 531 14.18 -6.14 -9.14
C ILE A 531 13.64 -5.63 -7.81
N SER A 532 12.47 -6.08 -7.39
CA SER A 532 11.93 -5.70 -6.09
C SER A 532 11.13 -6.82 -5.43
N ASP A 533 11.07 -6.78 -4.10
CA ASP A 533 10.26 -7.68 -3.26
C ASP A 533 10.42 -9.17 -3.63
N SER A 534 11.65 -9.57 -4.00
CA SER A 534 11.96 -10.89 -4.56
C SER A 534 13.04 -11.61 -3.75
N LYS A 535 13.04 -12.94 -3.81
CA LYS A 535 14.01 -13.79 -3.14
C LYS A 535 14.74 -14.69 -4.14
N ILE A 536 16.06 -14.67 -4.10
CA ILE A 536 16.94 -15.51 -4.91
C ILE A 536 17.81 -16.34 -3.94
N ASP A 537 17.62 -17.65 -3.87
CA ASP A 537 18.36 -18.48 -2.92
C ASP A 537 19.86 -18.53 -3.24
N GLY A 538 20.23 -18.42 -4.51
CA GLY A 538 21.61 -18.41 -4.97
C GLY A 538 22.17 -16.99 -5.19
N THR A 539 23.24 -16.92 -5.96
CA THR A 539 23.92 -15.66 -6.29
C THR A 539 23.25 -14.96 -7.47
N VAL A 540 23.09 -13.64 -7.37
CA VAL A 540 22.76 -12.77 -8.51
C VAL A 540 24.06 -12.35 -9.19
N GLU A 541 24.16 -12.56 -10.48
CA GLU A 541 25.31 -12.18 -11.30
C GLU A 541 24.91 -11.08 -12.27
N SER A 542 25.44 -9.85 -12.05
CA SER A 542 25.09 -8.70 -12.89
C SER A 542 25.79 -8.74 -14.25
N GLY A 543 26.96 -9.37 -14.36
CA GLY A 543 27.72 -9.45 -15.60
C GLY A 543 27.94 -8.08 -16.22
N SER A 544 27.52 -7.94 -17.46
CA SER A 544 27.64 -6.72 -18.28
C SER A 544 26.58 -5.66 -18.05
N GLN A 545 25.62 -5.86 -17.13
CA GLN A 545 24.60 -4.85 -16.84
C GLN A 545 25.25 -3.51 -16.47
N GLN A 546 24.88 -2.46 -17.20
CA GLN A 546 25.46 -1.13 -17.04
C GLN A 546 25.10 -0.53 -15.68
N GLN A 547 23.82 -0.59 -15.31
CA GLN A 547 23.27 -0.23 -14.02
C GLN A 547 22.20 -1.24 -13.60
N TRP A 548 21.96 -1.36 -12.30
CA TRP A 548 20.87 -2.19 -11.78
C TRP A 548 20.34 -1.64 -10.48
N TYR A 549 19.03 -1.70 -10.32
CA TYR A 549 18.38 -1.31 -9.07
C TYR A 549 17.67 -2.48 -8.42
N SER A 550 17.98 -2.71 -7.15
CA SER A 550 17.36 -3.74 -6.31
C SER A 550 16.76 -3.12 -5.06
N ARG A 551 15.46 -3.36 -4.83
CA ARG A 551 14.73 -2.82 -3.69
C ARG A 551 14.06 -3.94 -2.88
N ASN A 552 14.30 -3.96 -1.56
CA ASN A 552 13.65 -4.91 -0.65
C ASN A 552 13.74 -6.38 -1.13
N THR A 553 14.89 -6.80 -1.57
CA THR A 553 15.17 -8.14 -2.14
C THR A 553 16.12 -8.91 -1.22
N GLN A 554 16.07 -10.24 -1.27
CA GLN A 554 16.96 -11.13 -0.57
C GLN A 554 17.69 -12.04 -1.57
N TRP A 555 18.96 -12.38 -1.33
CA TRP A 555 19.73 -13.29 -2.16
C TRP A 555 20.82 -14.03 -1.39
N GLY A 556 21.34 -15.12 -1.99
CA GLY A 556 22.50 -15.87 -1.48
C GLY A 556 23.83 -15.11 -1.65
N GLY A 557 23.92 -14.21 -2.61
CA GLY A 557 25.08 -13.39 -2.89
C GLY A 557 24.87 -12.46 -4.08
N TRP A 558 25.84 -11.57 -4.32
CA TRP A 558 25.88 -10.71 -5.51
C TRP A 558 27.30 -10.65 -6.07
N THR A 559 27.42 -10.75 -7.42
CA THR A 559 28.68 -10.56 -8.11
C THR A 559 28.53 -9.63 -9.31
N GLY A 560 29.62 -8.96 -9.66
CA GLY A 560 29.68 -8.05 -10.80
C GLY A 560 29.23 -6.63 -10.47
N SER A 561 29.82 -5.68 -11.17
CA SER A 561 29.45 -4.26 -11.18
C SER A 561 30.00 -3.61 -12.43
N ALA A 562 29.20 -2.77 -13.11
CA ALA A 562 29.69 -1.96 -14.21
C ALA A 562 29.74 -0.46 -13.81
N TRP A 563 28.62 0.25 -13.89
CA TRP A 563 28.64 1.69 -13.62
C TRP A 563 27.96 2.09 -12.31
N ASN A 564 26.83 1.47 -11.97
CA ASN A 564 26.19 1.67 -10.69
C ASN A 564 25.16 0.57 -10.37
N MET A 565 25.44 -0.21 -9.32
CA MET A 565 24.50 -1.19 -8.75
C MET A 565 23.95 -0.62 -7.45
N VAL A 566 22.65 -0.34 -7.40
CA VAL A 566 22.00 0.29 -6.26
C VAL A 566 21.21 -0.75 -5.48
N PHE A 567 21.50 -0.87 -4.19
CA PHE A 567 20.92 -1.82 -3.26
C PHE A 567 20.20 -1.07 -2.15
N GLN A 568 18.87 -1.10 -2.17
CA GLN A 568 18.04 -0.39 -1.19
C GLN A 568 17.20 -1.35 -0.36
N GLY A 569 17.30 -1.25 0.97
CA GLY A 569 16.56 -2.11 1.89
C GLY A 569 16.96 -3.58 1.81
N ILE A 570 18.20 -3.88 1.42
CA ILE A 570 18.79 -5.22 1.38
C ILE A 570 19.55 -5.44 2.68
N THR A 571 19.25 -6.52 3.40
CA THR A 571 19.81 -6.75 4.74
C THR A 571 20.82 -7.90 4.82
N ASN A 572 20.94 -8.71 3.77
CA ASN A 572 21.78 -9.90 3.78
C ASN A 572 22.68 -9.97 2.54
N ASN A 573 23.87 -10.58 2.73
CA ASN A 573 24.82 -10.96 1.67
C ASN A 573 25.12 -9.84 0.65
N LEU A 574 25.25 -8.59 1.14
CA LEU A 574 25.68 -7.47 0.31
C LEU A 574 27.12 -7.72 -0.20
N PRO A 575 27.45 -7.35 -1.45
CA PRO A 575 28.82 -7.48 -1.94
C PRO A 575 29.78 -6.58 -1.18
N SER A 576 31.05 -6.98 -1.12
CA SER A 576 32.12 -6.17 -0.53
C SER A 576 32.60 -5.10 -1.50
N GLY A 577 33.03 -3.98 -0.98
CA GLY A 577 33.54 -2.83 -1.75
C GLY A 577 32.61 -1.63 -1.64
N SER A 578 33.09 -0.48 -2.09
CA SER A 578 32.37 0.78 -1.99
C SER A 578 32.69 1.70 -3.16
N TRP A 579 31.76 2.58 -3.48
CA TRP A 579 31.94 3.67 -4.42
C TRP A 579 33.15 4.55 -4.05
N PRO A 580 33.91 5.04 -5.01
CA PRO A 580 33.79 4.85 -6.46
C PRO A 580 34.59 3.66 -7.01
N ASN A 581 35.36 2.95 -6.17
CA ASN A 581 36.25 1.86 -6.60
C ASN A 581 35.46 0.62 -7.04
N GLN A 582 34.41 0.28 -6.34
CA GLN A 582 33.35 -0.64 -6.78
C GLN A 582 32.08 0.16 -6.99
N ALA A 583 31.40 -0.09 -8.10
CA ALA A 583 30.20 0.68 -8.48
C ALA A 583 28.95 0.25 -7.68
N TYR A 584 29.06 0.22 -6.35
CA TYR A 584 28.00 -0.18 -5.43
C TYR A 584 27.48 1.02 -4.64
N THR A 585 26.17 1.18 -4.64
CA THR A 585 25.43 2.17 -3.83
C THR A 585 24.53 1.45 -2.85
N PHE A 586 24.77 1.63 -1.54
CA PHE A 586 24.01 0.99 -0.48
C PHE A 586 23.11 2.00 0.21
N ILE A 587 21.82 1.67 0.33
CA ILE A 587 20.81 2.49 1.01
C ILE A 587 20.08 1.60 2.00
N ASN A 588 20.15 1.93 3.28
CA ASN A 588 19.79 1.05 4.38
C ASN A 588 18.32 0.60 4.35
N ASN A 589 17.41 1.49 3.98
CA ASN A 589 15.97 1.21 3.97
C ASN A 589 15.25 1.89 2.81
N THR A 590 14.02 1.49 2.58
CA THR A 590 13.08 2.14 1.67
C THR A 590 12.19 3.07 2.48
N PRO A 591 12.33 4.40 2.38
CA PRO A 591 11.66 5.36 3.26
C PRO A 591 10.14 5.27 3.26
N ILE A 592 9.54 5.13 2.07
CA ILE A 592 8.10 4.99 1.89
C ILE A 592 7.83 4.09 0.69
N VAL A 593 7.01 3.06 0.85
CA VAL A 593 6.65 2.17 -0.26
C VAL A 593 5.27 1.55 -0.04
N ARG A 594 4.50 1.51 -1.10
CA ARG A 594 3.36 0.59 -1.25
C ARG A 594 3.70 -0.33 -2.40
N GLU A 595 3.83 -1.63 -2.13
CA GLU A 595 4.08 -2.59 -3.19
C GLU A 595 2.92 -2.59 -4.19
N LYS A 596 3.22 -2.91 -5.43
CA LYS A 596 2.25 -2.92 -6.53
C LYS A 596 1.04 -3.80 -6.20
N PRO A 597 -0.20 -3.35 -6.43
CA PRO A 597 -1.37 -4.22 -6.36
C PRO A 597 -1.27 -5.38 -7.36
N PHE A 598 -1.73 -6.56 -6.97
CA PHE A 598 -1.66 -7.75 -7.82
C PHE A 598 -2.95 -8.57 -7.80
N LEU A 599 -3.26 -9.19 -8.93
CA LEU A 599 -4.38 -10.10 -9.10
C LEU A 599 -4.04 -11.46 -8.49
N TYR A 600 -4.96 -12.05 -7.73
CA TYR A 600 -4.79 -13.39 -7.15
C TYR A 600 -6.13 -14.11 -7.00
N LEU A 601 -6.10 -15.40 -6.68
CA LEU A 601 -7.25 -16.21 -6.36
C LEU A 601 -7.40 -16.36 -4.84
N ASN A 602 -8.55 -15.94 -4.33
CA ASN A 602 -8.99 -16.25 -2.97
C ASN A 602 -10.07 -17.33 -3.06
N GLY A 603 -9.65 -18.60 -2.86
CA GLY A 603 -10.47 -19.74 -3.22
C GLY A 603 -10.75 -19.80 -4.73
N SER A 604 -12.01 -19.65 -5.13
CA SER A 604 -12.40 -19.57 -6.55
C SER A 604 -12.57 -18.15 -7.07
N ASN A 605 -12.48 -17.13 -6.21
CA ASN A 605 -12.76 -15.74 -6.54
C ASN A 605 -11.50 -15.00 -6.98
N TYR A 606 -11.59 -14.25 -8.06
CA TYR A 606 -10.53 -13.33 -8.44
C TYR A 606 -10.62 -12.04 -7.61
N GLU A 607 -9.54 -11.69 -6.98
CA GLU A 607 -9.41 -10.48 -6.17
C GLU A 607 -8.11 -9.74 -6.50
N VAL A 608 -8.10 -8.44 -6.29
CA VAL A 608 -6.88 -7.62 -6.35
C VAL A 608 -6.43 -7.34 -4.91
N TYR A 609 -5.25 -7.84 -4.56
CA TYR A 609 -4.63 -7.51 -3.29
C TYR A 609 -3.90 -6.18 -3.38
N VAL A 610 -4.20 -5.27 -2.45
CA VAL A 610 -3.58 -3.96 -2.31
C VAL A 610 -2.73 -3.97 -1.04
N PRO A 611 -1.40 -4.07 -1.15
CA PRO A 611 -0.51 -4.03 0.00
C PRO A 611 -0.62 -2.71 0.77
N ALA A 612 -0.49 -2.75 2.09
CA ALA A 612 -0.46 -1.56 2.93
C ALA A 612 0.78 -0.69 2.65
N LEU A 613 0.68 0.60 2.93
CA LEU A 613 1.81 1.51 2.91
C LEU A 613 2.81 1.12 4.02
N ARG A 614 4.08 1.04 3.68
CA ARG A 614 5.18 0.76 4.62
C ARG A 614 6.18 1.91 4.61
N THR A 615 6.77 2.17 5.76
CA THR A 615 7.84 3.16 5.93
C THR A 615 9.11 2.48 6.44
N ASN A 616 10.28 3.00 6.04
CA ASN A 616 11.60 2.50 6.45
C ASN A 616 11.74 0.96 6.29
N SER A 617 11.15 0.41 5.22
CA SER A 617 11.07 -1.03 5.03
C SER A 617 12.38 -1.63 4.54
N VAL A 618 12.63 -2.87 4.93
CA VAL A 618 13.76 -3.70 4.53
C VAL A 618 13.30 -5.12 4.21
N GLY A 619 14.01 -5.80 3.33
CA GLY A 619 13.71 -7.17 2.93
C GLY A 619 12.36 -7.35 2.25
N ILE A 620 12.05 -8.58 1.87
CA ILE A 620 10.81 -8.96 1.18
C ILE A 620 9.57 -8.77 2.05
N SER A 621 8.44 -8.43 1.43
CA SER A 621 7.19 -8.17 2.15
C SER A 621 6.42 -9.42 2.55
N TRP A 622 6.73 -10.55 1.92
CA TRP A 622 5.97 -11.82 2.01
C TRP A 622 6.71 -12.95 2.75
N GLY A 623 7.92 -12.69 3.27
CA GLY A 623 8.76 -13.71 3.93
C GLY A 623 8.13 -14.36 5.17
N ALA A 624 7.23 -13.67 5.86
CA ALA A 624 6.46 -14.17 7.00
C ALA A 624 4.98 -14.46 6.65
N GLY A 625 4.68 -14.68 5.37
CA GLY A 625 3.32 -14.82 4.86
C GLY A 625 2.83 -13.58 4.14
N GLN A 626 1.54 -13.50 3.87
CA GLN A 626 0.96 -12.34 3.18
C GLN A 626 1.11 -11.09 4.04
N SER A 627 1.71 -10.03 3.49
CA SER A 627 1.86 -8.73 4.18
C SER A 627 0.50 -8.11 4.50
N ALA A 628 0.46 -7.15 5.42
CA ALA A 628 -0.75 -6.36 5.64
C ALA A 628 -1.24 -5.69 4.34
N GLY A 629 -2.55 -5.63 4.15
CA GLY A 629 -3.17 -5.07 2.95
C GLY A 629 -4.67 -5.30 2.92
N THR A 630 -5.29 -5.04 1.78
CA THR A 630 -6.74 -5.20 1.57
C THR A 630 -7.00 -5.94 0.26
N SER A 631 -7.89 -6.92 0.32
CA SER A 631 -8.41 -7.61 -0.87
C SER A 631 -9.66 -6.91 -1.39
N ILE A 632 -9.73 -6.72 -2.69
CA ILE A 632 -10.85 -6.10 -3.39
C ILE A 632 -11.35 -7.08 -4.45
N SER A 633 -12.63 -7.47 -4.37
CA SER A 633 -13.25 -8.35 -5.35
C SER A 633 -13.15 -7.75 -6.76
N LEU A 634 -12.86 -8.59 -7.75
CA LEU A 634 -12.82 -8.18 -9.15
C LEU A 634 -14.20 -7.68 -9.66
N GLU A 635 -15.28 -8.01 -8.97
CA GLU A 635 -16.61 -7.43 -9.24
C GLU A 635 -16.66 -5.90 -9.06
N GLN A 636 -15.73 -5.33 -8.25
CA GLN A 636 -15.60 -3.88 -8.08
C GLN A 636 -14.78 -3.22 -9.20
N PHE A 637 -14.25 -4.00 -10.13
CA PHE A 637 -13.51 -3.51 -11.28
C PHE A 637 -14.38 -3.49 -12.55
N TYR A 638 -14.12 -2.52 -13.39
CA TYR A 638 -14.46 -2.59 -14.80
C TYR A 638 -13.30 -3.27 -15.52
N VAL A 639 -13.57 -4.42 -16.14
CA VAL A 639 -12.59 -5.17 -16.95
C VAL A 639 -12.68 -4.64 -18.38
N ALA A 640 -11.83 -3.67 -18.68
CA ALA A 640 -11.79 -3.02 -19.99
C ALA A 640 -11.08 -3.90 -21.02
N ARG A 641 -11.49 -3.77 -22.27
CA ARG A 641 -10.93 -4.50 -23.42
C ARG A 641 -10.46 -3.53 -24.50
N PRO A 642 -9.47 -3.91 -25.31
CA PRO A 642 -9.13 -3.18 -26.51
C PRO A 642 -10.38 -2.96 -27.36
N GLY A 643 -10.64 -1.68 -27.69
CA GLY A 643 -11.88 -1.27 -28.36
C GLY A 643 -12.88 -0.53 -27.46
N ASP A 644 -12.77 -0.64 -26.15
CA ASP A 644 -13.58 0.20 -25.26
C ASP A 644 -13.17 1.67 -25.39
N SER A 645 -14.17 2.53 -25.50
CA SER A 645 -13.95 3.97 -25.60
C SER A 645 -13.57 4.59 -24.26
N ALA A 646 -12.85 5.70 -24.27
CA ALA A 646 -12.59 6.48 -23.05
C ALA A 646 -13.89 6.87 -22.32
N ALA A 647 -14.97 7.16 -23.07
CA ALA A 647 -16.27 7.47 -22.48
C ALA A 647 -16.86 6.28 -21.70
N THR A 648 -16.78 5.06 -22.25
CA THR A 648 -17.21 3.82 -21.56
C THR A 648 -16.43 3.59 -20.28
N ILE A 649 -15.08 3.71 -20.34
CA ILE A 649 -14.21 3.55 -19.19
C ILE A 649 -14.51 4.61 -18.12
N ASN A 650 -14.63 5.88 -18.51
CA ASN A 650 -14.95 6.99 -17.60
C ASN A 650 -16.32 6.83 -16.95
N ALA A 651 -17.33 6.30 -17.68
CA ALA A 651 -18.64 6.01 -17.10
C ALA A 651 -18.55 4.95 -15.98
N ALA A 652 -17.75 3.91 -16.16
CA ALA A 652 -17.53 2.91 -15.12
C ALA A 652 -16.77 3.48 -13.90
N LEU A 653 -15.74 4.28 -14.13
CA LEU A 653 -14.98 4.96 -13.07
C LEU A 653 -15.88 5.92 -12.27
N SER A 654 -16.77 6.67 -12.94
CA SER A 654 -17.72 7.57 -12.27
C SER A 654 -18.76 6.84 -11.41
N GLN A 655 -19.06 5.58 -11.73
CA GLN A 655 -19.91 4.68 -10.93
C GLN A 655 -19.14 4.07 -9.72
N GLY A 656 -17.89 4.47 -9.48
CA GLY A 656 -17.09 3.99 -8.35
C GLY A 656 -16.34 2.69 -8.62
N LYS A 657 -16.31 2.17 -9.87
CA LYS A 657 -15.51 1.00 -10.21
C LYS A 657 -14.00 1.36 -10.20
N HIS A 658 -13.18 0.37 -9.93
CA HIS A 658 -11.77 0.35 -10.29
C HIS A 658 -11.62 -0.06 -11.76
N LEU A 659 -10.42 0.00 -12.31
CA LEU A 659 -10.16 -0.32 -13.72
C LEU A 659 -9.13 -1.46 -13.83
N LEU A 660 -9.46 -2.52 -14.55
CA LEU A 660 -8.53 -3.54 -15.02
C LEU A 660 -8.43 -3.44 -16.54
N LEU A 661 -7.23 -3.14 -17.05
CA LEU A 661 -6.97 -3.07 -18.50
C LEU A 661 -6.43 -4.43 -18.96
N THR A 662 -7.16 -5.14 -19.81
CA THR A 662 -6.70 -6.39 -20.42
C THR A 662 -5.63 -6.14 -21.50
N PRO A 663 -4.77 -7.14 -21.84
CA PRO A 663 -3.68 -6.91 -22.76
C PRO A 663 -4.15 -6.49 -24.16
N GLY A 664 -3.60 -5.38 -24.67
CA GLY A 664 -3.86 -4.86 -25.99
C GLY A 664 -3.56 -3.37 -26.09
N VAL A 665 -3.82 -2.78 -27.28
CA VAL A 665 -3.69 -1.35 -27.52
C VAL A 665 -5.08 -0.72 -27.53
N TYR A 666 -5.25 0.31 -26.72
CA TYR A 666 -6.47 1.08 -26.55
C TYR A 666 -6.31 2.42 -27.27
N ASP A 667 -6.94 2.59 -28.42
CA ASP A 667 -7.00 3.88 -29.10
C ASP A 667 -8.10 4.73 -28.47
N ILE A 668 -7.67 5.74 -27.70
CA ILE A 668 -8.61 6.59 -26.94
C ILE A 668 -8.70 7.98 -27.54
N SER A 669 -9.93 8.45 -27.77
CA SER A 669 -10.20 9.77 -28.33
C SER A 669 -10.35 10.86 -27.27
N ASP A 670 -10.35 10.50 -26.00
CA ASP A 670 -10.38 11.42 -24.86
C ASP A 670 -9.59 10.83 -23.68
N SER A 671 -9.35 11.64 -22.65
CA SER A 671 -8.61 11.25 -21.45
C SER A 671 -9.39 10.24 -20.61
N ILE A 672 -8.68 9.28 -20.01
CA ILE A 672 -9.20 8.48 -18.91
C ILE A 672 -9.00 9.30 -17.63
N ASN A 673 -10.11 9.65 -16.95
CA ASN A 673 -10.13 10.54 -15.79
C ASN A 673 -10.27 9.77 -14.50
N ILE A 674 -9.26 9.84 -13.63
CA ILE A 674 -9.24 9.23 -12.30
C ILE A 674 -9.51 10.32 -11.27
N THR A 675 -10.76 10.43 -10.80
CA THR A 675 -11.21 11.53 -9.92
C THR A 675 -11.54 11.11 -8.50
N ARG A 676 -11.58 9.79 -8.22
CA ARG A 676 -11.93 9.26 -6.92
C ARG A 676 -10.68 8.75 -6.19
N ALA A 677 -10.57 9.08 -4.91
CA ALA A 677 -9.54 8.54 -4.02
C ALA A 677 -9.55 6.99 -4.03
N ASP A 678 -8.39 6.40 -3.79
CA ASP A 678 -8.16 4.95 -3.75
C ASP A 678 -8.52 4.18 -5.02
N THR A 679 -8.75 4.87 -6.14
CA THR A 679 -8.97 4.20 -7.42
C THR A 679 -7.72 3.43 -7.85
N ILE A 680 -7.94 2.18 -8.30
CA ILE A 680 -6.91 1.32 -8.86
C ILE A 680 -7.08 1.25 -10.36
N VAL A 681 -6.00 1.47 -11.09
CA VAL A 681 -5.86 1.16 -12.52
C VAL A 681 -4.78 0.11 -12.64
N LEU A 682 -5.15 -1.12 -12.90
CA LEU A 682 -4.25 -2.26 -13.04
C LEU A 682 -4.23 -2.72 -14.49
N GLY A 683 -3.09 -2.59 -15.15
CA GLY A 683 -2.86 -3.15 -16.48
C GLY A 683 -2.35 -4.59 -16.41
N MET A 684 -2.58 -5.35 -17.46
CA MET A 684 -2.10 -6.70 -17.66
C MET A 684 -1.38 -6.79 -19.01
N GLY A 685 -0.27 -7.54 -19.07
CA GLY A 685 0.44 -7.81 -20.31
C GLY A 685 0.85 -6.55 -21.08
N PHE A 686 1.25 -5.49 -20.36
CA PHE A 686 1.61 -4.19 -20.95
C PHE A 686 0.45 -3.51 -21.72
N ALA A 687 -0.76 -3.57 -21.19
CA ALA A 687 -1.90 -2.85 -21.76
C ALA A 687 -1.50 -1.40 -22.08
N THR A 688 -1.70 -1.00 -23.33
CA THR A 688 -1.16 0.24 -23.89
C THR A 688 -2.26 1.23 -24.21
N LEU A 689 -2.26 2.41 -23.61
CA LEU A 689 -3.15 3.52 -23.95
C LEU A 689 -2.49 4.38 -25.03
N ARG A 690 -3.20 4.65 -26.13
CA ARG A 690 -2.71 5.52 -27.22
C ARG A 690 -3.72 6.64 -27.48
N PRO A 691 -3.47 7.86 -26.97
CA PRO A 691 -4.39 8.98 -27.15
C PRO A 691 -4.32 9.53 -28.59
N SER A 692 -5.46 9.88 -29.13
CA SER A 692 -5.58 10.60 -30.41
C SER A 692 -5.85 12.10 -30.18
N GLY A 693 -5.65 12.94 -31.20
CA GLY A 693 -6.00 14.36 -31.14
C GLY A 693 -5.22 15.20 -30.12
N GLY A 694 -4.04 14.74 -29.67
CA GLY A 694 -3.21 15.46 -28.71
C GLY A 694 -3.74 15.44 -27.26
N LYS A 695 -4.59 14.47 -26.92
CA LYS A 695 -5.16 14.31 -25.57
C LYS A 695 -4.15 13.78 -24.57
N THR A 696 -4.39 14.05 -23.28
CA THR A 696 -3.75 13.35 -22.16
C THR A 696 -4.34 11.94 -22.07
N ALA A 697 -3.50 10.91 -21.95
CA ALA A 697 -3.97 9.53 -21.84
C ALA A 697 -4.60 9.26 -20.45
N LEU A 698 -3.89 9.62 -19.38
CA LEU A 698 -4.34 9.46 -17.98
C LEU A 698 -4.31 10.82 -17.28
N ALA A 699 -5.44 11.28 -16.79
CA ALA A 699 -5.60 12.46 -15.98
C ALA A 699 -6.06 12.07 -14.57
N ILE A 700 -5.15 12.15 -13.61
CA ILE A 700 -5.37 11.83 -12.20
C ILE A 700 -5.62 13.13 -11.44
N ALA A 701 -6.74 13.22 -10.73
CA ALA A 701 -7.05 14.37 -9.87
C ALA A 701 -6.13 14.41 -8.64
N ASP A 702 -6.11 15.54 -7.94
CA ASP A 702 -5.40 15.73 -6.69
C ASP A 702 -6.16 15.09 -5.52
N VAL A 703 -6.11 13.76 -5.45
CA VAL A 703 -6.86 12.93 -4.47
C VAL A 703 -5.95 11.85 -3.89
N ASP A 704 -6.32 11.34 -2.70
CA ASP A 704 -5.54 10.35 -1.98
C ASP A 704 -5.50 8.98 -2.67
N GLY A 705 -4.35 8.34 -2.59
CA GLY A 705 -4.22 6.90 -2.68
C GLY A 705 -4.52 6.25 -4.03
N VAL A 706 -4.48 6.96 -5.14
CA VAL A 706 -4.63 6.36 -6.47
C VAL A 706 -3.46 5.42 -6.76
N LYS A 707 -3.72 4.26 -7.36
CA LYS A 707 -2.72 3.26 -7.74
C LYS A 707 -2.82 3.03 -9.25
N ILE A 708 -1.78 3.44 -9.98
CA ILE A 708 -1.62 3.15 -11.42
C ILE A 708 -0.53 2.09 -11.54
N ALA A 709 -0.85 0.94 -12.08
CA ALA A 709 0.05 -0.20 -12.08
C ALA A 709 0.10 -0.92 -13.43
N HIS A 710 1.31 -1.20 -13.91
CA HIS A 710 1.59 -2.01 -15.11
C HIS A 710 0.87 -1.53 -16.38
N VAL A 711 0.92 -0.21 -16.62
CA VAL A 711 0.27 0.45 -17.77
C VAL A 711 1.34 1.06 -18.67
N MET A 712 1.15 0.92 -19.99
CA MET A 712 1.98 1.58 -20.99
C MET A 712 1.18 2.70 -21.68
N VAL A 713 1.84 3.80 -22.04
CA VAL A 713 1.26 4.88 -22.85
C VAL A 713 2.12 5.10 -24.08
N ASP A 714 1.53 4.96 -25.26
CA ASP A 714 2.13 5.33 -26.54
C ASP A 714 1.66 6.72 -26.96
N ALA A 715 2.58 7.61 -27.35
CA ALA A 715 2.17 8.90 -27.89
C ALA A 715 1.48 8.76 -29.25
N GLY A 716 0.39 9.50 -29.43
CA GLY A 716 -0.26 9.66 -30.74
C GLY A 716 0.53 10.55 -31.68
N THR A 717 0.11 10.61 -32.95
CA THR A 717 0.78 11.43 -33.99
C THR A 717 0.60 12.94 -33.82
N THR A 718 -0.48 13.35 -33.14
CA THR A 718 -0.73 14.73 -32.73
C THR A 718 -0.07 14.97 -31.36
N ASN A 719 0.66 16.08 -31.22
CA ASN A 719 1.37 16.40 -29.99
C ASN A 719 0.42 16.51 -28.79
N SER A 720 0.65 15.70 -27.77
CA SER A 720 0.03 15.84 -26.45
C SER A 720 0.85 16.81 -25.62
N SER A 721 0.21 17.80 -24.99
CA SER A 721 0.91 18.69 -24.06
C SER A 721 1.49 17.93 -22.86
N VAL A 722 0.72 16.93 -22.34
CA VAL A 722 1.11 16.00 -21.30
C VAL A 722 0.45 14.65 -21.59
N LEU A 723 1.20 13.54 -21.54
CA LEU A 723 0.64 12.20 -21.73
C LEU A 723 0.01 11.63 -20.44
N ILE A 724 0.70 11.78 -19.30
CA ILE A 724 0.19 11.37 -17.99
C ILE A 724 0.30 12.55 -17.03
N GLN A 725 -0.82 12.94 -16.42
CA GLN A 725 -0.87 14.03 -15.46
C GLN A 725 -1.39 13.57 -14.11
N VAL A 726 -0.64 13.89 -13.03
CA VAL A 726 -1.03 13.63 -11.64
C VAL A 726 -1.23 14.95 -10.92
N GLY A 727 -2.48 15.27 -10.58
CA GLY A 727 -2.89 16.56 -10.05
C GLY A 727 -3.02 17.64 -11.12
N ALA A 728 -3.89 18.61 -10.90
CA ALA A 728 -4.00 19.81 -11.71
C ALA A 728 -2.81 20.76 -11.43
N ASN A 729 -2.54 21.70 -12.32
CA ASN A 729 -1.57 22.76 -12.04
C ASN A 729 -1.97 23.55 -10.79
N GLY A 730 -1.02 23.71 -9.85
CA GLY A 730 -1.25 24.37 -8.57
C GLY A 730 -1.86 23.48 -7.48
N SER A 731 -1.93 22.17 -7.68
CA SER A 731 -2.25 21.20 -6.63
C SER A 731 -1.31 21.36 -5.45
N ASN A 732 -1.84 21.32 -4.23
CA ASN A 732 -1.05 21.53 -3.01
C ASN A 732 -1.55 20.73 -1.80
N ALA A 733 -2.52 19.83 -1.98
CA ALA A 733 -2.98 18.94 -0.92
C ALA A 733 -1.85 18.00 -0.48
N SER A 734 -1.80 17.67 0.81
CA SER A 734 -0.87 16.64 1.31
C SER A 734 -1.52 15.26 1.22
N HIS A 735 -0.79 14.33 0.64
CA HIS A 735 -1.18 12.94 0.48
C HIS A 735 -0.24 11.98 1.24
N SER A 736 0.54 12.49 2.21
CA SER A 736 1.60 11.74 2.89
C SER A 736 1.13 10.47 3.61
N SER A 737 -0.11 10.46 4.12
CA SER A 737 -0.70 9.29 4.78
C SER A 737 -1.22 8.22 3.80
N ASN A 738 -1.54 8.62 2.56
CA ASN A 738 -2.06 7.73 1.52
C ASN A 738 -1.65 8.24 0.13
N PRO A 739 -0.36 8.13 -0.23
CA PRO A 739 0.16 8.68 -1.48
C PRO A 739 -0.42 7.99 -2.71
N THR A 740 -0.52 8.76 -3.79
CA THR A 740 -0.69 8.21 -5.14
C THR A 740 0.58 7.49 -5.55
N VAL A 741 0.45 6.28 -6.12
CA VAL A 741 1.57 5.41 -6.51
C VAL A 741 1.47 5.04 -7.98
N LEU A 742 2.58 5.21 -8.73
CA LEU A 742 2.74 4.74 -10.09
C LEU A 742 3.77 3.61 -10.09
N SER A 743 3.33 2.37 -10.37
CA SER A 743 4.20 1.17 -10.36
C SER A 743 4.26 0.55 -11.76
N ASP A 744 5.46 0.33 -12.31
CA ASP A 744 5.64 -0.24 -13.65
C ASP A 744 4.84 0.52 -14.71
N VAL A 745 4.98 1.85 -14.75
CA VAL A 745 4.32 2.72 -15.73
C VAL A 745 5.34 3.12 -16.79
N PHE A 746 5.00 2.87 -18.07
CA PHE A 746 5.92 3.06 -19.15
C PHE A 746 5.36 4.02 -20.20
N VAL A 747 6.21 4.86 -20.77
CA VAL A 747 5.85 5.80 -21.85
C VAL A 747 6.76 5.60 -23.04
N ARG A 748 6.16 5.50 -24.23
CA ARG A 748 6.90 5.44 -25.49
C ARG A 748 6.44 6.55 -26.44
N ILE A 749 7.42 7.26 -26.99
CA ILE A 749 7.17 8.30 -27.99
C ILE A 749 7.88 7.93 -29.27
N GLY A 750 7.12 7.50 -30.29
CA GLY A 750 7.69 7.00 -31.54
C GLY A 750 7.94 5.47 -31.54
N GLY A 751 8.91 5.04 -32.30
CA GLY A 751 9.23 3.62 -32.54
C GLY A 751 8.43 3.04 -33.71
N ALA A 752 7.25 2.46 -33.46
CA ALA A 752 6.42 1.88 -34.50
C ALA A 752 5.87 2.93 -35.51
N THR A 753 5.41 4.06 -34.99
CA THR A 753 4.85 5.20 -35.74
C THR A 753 5.35 6.50 -35.13
N SER A 754 5.29 7.60 -35.87
CA SER A 754 5.62 8.92 -35.32
C SER A 754 4.66 9.23 -34.14
N GLY A 755 5.25 9.52 -32.98
CA GLY A 755 4.52 9.94 -31.78
C GLY A 755 5.08 11.27 -31.28
N LYS A 756 4.25 12.12 -30.65
CA LYS A 756 4.68 13.44 -30.20
C LYS A 756 4.10 13.77 -28.82
N ALA A 757 4.93 14.33 -27.95
CA ALA A 757 4.48 14.90 -26.68
C ALA A 757 5.38 16.03 -26.22
N THR A 758 4.83 17.02 -25.51
CA THR A 758 5.66 18.02 -24.85
C THR A 758 6.25 17.47 -23.57
N VAL A 759 5.42 16.82 -22.73
CA VAL A 759 5.82 16.17 -21.48
C VAL A 759 5.24 14.76 -21.41
N SER A 760 6.04 13.76 -21.06
CA SER A 760 5.54 12.40 -20.87
C SER A 760 4.78 12.22 -19.56
N LEU A 761 5.36 12.62 -18.44
CA LEU A 761 4.73 12.55 -17.11
C LEU A 761 4.90 13.89 -16.39
N GLN A 762 3.79 14.48 -15.97
CA GLN A 762 3.77 15.66 -15.12
C GLN A 762 3.12 15.35 -13.78
N ILE A 763 3.85 15.60 -12.70
CA ILE A 763 3.39 15.41 -11.32
C ILE A 763 3.24 16.78 -10.67
N ASN A 764 1.99 17.18 -10.41
CA ASN A 764 1.65 18.40 -9.72
C ASN A 764 1.23 18.16 -8.25
N SER A 765 0.72 16.96 -7.93
CA SER A 765 0.36 16.57 -6.57
C SER A 765 1.58 16.33 -5.69
N ASN A 766 1.45 16.62 -4.40
CA ASN A 766 2.48 16.30 -3.40
C ASN A 766 2.50 14.81 -3.04
N ASP A 767 3.59 14.37 -2.41
CA ASP A 767 3.75 13.06 -1.77
C ASP A 767 3.62 11.85 -2.73
N VAL A 768 3.66 12.04 -4.04
CA VAL A 768 3.54 10.95 -5.03
C VAL A 768 4.74 10.01 -4.96
N VAL A 769 4.50 8.71 -5.10
CA VAL A 769 5.53 7.67 -5.19
C VAL A 769 5.56 7.09 -6.60
N ILE A 770 6.73 7.14 -7.22
CA ILE A 770 7.05 6.46 -8.47
C ILE A 770 7.85 5.20 -8.12
N ASP A 771 7.43 4.02 -8.63
CA ASP A 771 8.06 2.74 -8.31
C ASP A 771 8.27 1.93 -9.59
N HIS A 772 9.39 2.17 -10.25
CA HIS A 772 9.78 1.67 -11.56
C HIS A 772 9.00 2.30 -12.72
N ILE A 773 9.68 3.16 -13.45
CA ILE A 773 9.13 3.83 -14.63
C ILE A 773 10.20 3.93 -15.72
N TRP A 774 9.79 3.73 -16.98
CA TRP A 774 10.62 4.06 -18.13
C TRP A 774 9.87 4.99 -19.07
N MET A 775 10.45 6.12 -19.35
CA MET A 775 9.98 7.09 -20.32
C MET A 775 10.99 7.16 -21.47
N TRP A 776 10.56 6.73 -22.64
CA TRP A 776 11.44 6.55 -23.79
C TRP A 776 10.95 7.33 -25.01
N ARG A 777 11.75 8.32 -25.44
CA ARG A 777 11.64 8.83 -26.80
C ARG A 777 12.42 7.88 -27.68
N ALA A 778 11.73 7.08 -28.49
CA ALA A 778 12.36 5.99 -29.26
C ALA A 778 13.49 6.53 -30.16
N ASP A 779 14.67 5.94 -30.04
CA ASP A 779 15.86 6.24 -30.82
C ASP A 779 15.94 5.42 -32.11
N HIS A 780 15.13 4.35 -32.22
CA HIS A 780 15.04 3.49 -33.39
C HIS A 780 13.61 3.08 -33.74
N GLY A 781 13.42 2.45 -34.88
CA GLY A 781 12.12 2.16 -35.48
C GLY A 781 11.68 3.18 -36.52
N THR A 782 10.64 2.86 -37.31
CA THR A 782 10.19 3.69 -38.46
C THR A 782 9.65 5.06 -38.03
N GLY A 783 9.19 5.19 -36.79
CA GLY A 783 8.67 6.44 -36.22
C GLY A 783 9.70 7.28 -35.47
N ALA A 784 10.98 6.86 -35.43
CA ALA A 784 12.03 7.61 -34.75
C ALA A 784 12.66 8.69 -35.65
N GLY A 785 13.30 9.70 -35.04
CA GLY A 785 14.07 10.76 -35.69
C GLY A 785 13.82 12.13 -35.10
N TRP A 786 14.80 13.04 -35.18
CA TRP A 786 14.79 14.33 -34.48
C TRP A 786 13.52 15.16 -34.65
N THR A 787 12.89 15.10 -35.79
CA THR A 787 11.65 15.82 -36.12
C THR A 787 10.39 14.93 -36.17
N ASN A 788 10.54 13.62 -36.16
CA ASN A 788 9.45 12.66 -36.30
C ASN A 788 8.72 12.40 -34.95
N ASN A 789 9.50 12.07 -33.93
CA ASN A 789 8.96 11.79 -32.59
C ASN A 789 9.47 12.86 -31.60
N THR A 790 8.97 14.08 -31.77
CA THR A 790 9.39 15.19 -30.90
C THR A 790 8.88 15.02 -29.48
N ALA A 791 9.78 15.20 -28.51
CA ALA A 791 9.47 15.17 -27.09
C ALA A 791 10.42 16.11 -26.33
N GLN A 792 9.85 17.06 -25.56
CA GLN A 792 10.68 18.02 -24.85
C GLN A 792 11.20 17.44 -23.53
N ASN A 793 10.30 17.06 -22.61
CA ASN A 793 10.67 16.59 -21.29
C ASN A 793 10.07 15.20 -21.00
N GLY A 794 10.85 14.35 -20.33
CA GLY A 794 10.38 13.08 -19.84
C GLY A 794 9.51 13.24 -18.60
N LEU A 795 10.10 13.65 -17.50
CA LEU A 795 9.45 13.89 -16.21
C LEU A 795 9.51 15.35 -15.80
N VAL A 796 8.36 15.93 -15.43
CA VAL A 796 8.28 17.25 -14.78
C VAL A 796 7.59 17.07 -13.44
N VAL A 797 8.29 17.42 -12.34
CA VAL A 797 7.78 17.30 -10.97
C VAL A 797 7.60 18.69 -10.38
N ASN A 798 6.36 19.10 -10.18
CA ASN A 798 5.98 20.35 -9.53
C ASN A 798 5.57 20.14 -8.06
N GLY A 799 5.07 18.94 -7.72
CA GLY A 799 4.66 18.56 -6.36
C GLY A 799 5.84 18.42 -5.41
N ASN A 800 5.59 18.66 -4.13
CA ASN A 800 6.57 18.46 -3.05
C ASN A 800 6.60 17.02 -2.56
N ASN A 801 7.71 16.62 -1.92
CA ASN A 801 7.92 15.32 -1.28
C ASN A 801 7.71 14.11 -2.22
N VAL A 802 7.83 14.29 -3.52
CA VAL A 802 7.73 13.20 -4.49
C VAL A 802 8.95 12.28 -4.35
N THR A 803 8.72 10.97 -4.34
CA THR A 803 9.78 9.96 -4.23
C THR A 803 9.78 9.07 -5.48
N ALA A 804 10.92 8.95 -6.15
CA ALA A 804 11.11 8.09 -7.32
C ALA A 804 12.10 6.95 -7.03
N TYR A 805 11.68 5.71 -7.30
CA TYR A 805 12.49 4.51 -7.27
C TYR A 805 12.63 3.95 -8.69
N GLY A 806 13.86 3.70 -9.14
CA GLY A 806 14.10 3.11 -10.47
C GLY A 806 13.56 3.98 -11.60
N LEU A 807 14.12 5.16 -11.74
CA LEU A 807 13.74 6.14 -12.75
C LEU A 807 14.64 5.98 -13.99
N PHE A 808 14.02 5.56 -15.10
CA PHE A 808 14.66 5.46 -16.41
C PHE A 808 14.03 6.50 -17.34
N VAL A 809 14.84 7.42 -17.91
CA VAL A 809 14.33 8.48 -18.81
C VAL A 809 15.34 8.72 -19.92
N GLU A 810 14.93 8.62 -21.19
CA GLU A 810 15.87 8.52 -22.29
C GLU A 810 15.45 9.31 -23.52
N HIS A 811 16.44 10.00 -24.12
CA HIS A 811 16.45 10.61 -25.45
C HIS A 811 15.55 11.84 -25.62
N TYR A 812 15.11 12.49 -24.57
CA TYR A 812 14.29 13.71 -24.69
C TYR A 812 15.11 14.90 -25.20
N GLN A 813 14.46 15.79 -25.93
CA GLN A 813 15.12 16.88 -26.65
C GLN A 813 15.47 18.08 -25.74
N GLN A 814 14.86 18.13 -24.51
CA GLN A 814 15.22 19.10 -23.47
C GLN A 814 15.60 18.33 -22.19
N TYR A 815 15.10 18.74 -21.02
CA TYR A 815 15.42 18.03 -19.77
C TYR A 815 14.75 16.64 -19.76
N GLU A 816 15.53 15.60 -19.51
CA GLU A 816 14.95 14.29 -19.25
C GLU A 816 14.10 14.34 -17.96
N VAL A 817 14.64 14.98 -16.92
CA VAL A 817 13.96 15.24 -15.65
C VAL A 817 14.08 16.70 -15.28
N LEU A 818 12.94 17.35 -15.02
CA LEU A 818 12.85 18.72 -14.47
C LEU A 818 12.13 18.67 -13.13
N TRP A 819 12.84 18.99 -12.05
CA TRP A 819 12.33 18.92 -10.68
C TRP A 819 12.15 20.32 -10.10
N ASN A 820 10.90 20.74 -9.85
CA ASN A 820 10.53 22.05 -9.33
C ASN A 820 10.05 22.00 -7.86
N GLY A 821 9.64 20.82 -7.35
CA GLY A 821 9.12 20.65 -5.99
C GLY A 821 10.20 20.45 -4.94
N ASN A 822 9.94 20.83 -3.70
CA ASN A 822 10.82 20.61 -2.55
C ASN A 822 10.67 19.20 -1.95
N GLY A 823 11.68 18.75 -1.20
CA GLY A 823 11.65 17.45 -0.50
C GLY A 823 11.67 16.24 -1.43
N GLY A 824 12.04 16.45 -2.69
CA GLY A 824 12.12 15.40 -3.70
C GLY A 824 13.19 14.36 -3.38
N ARG A 825 12.94 13.10 -3.74
CA ARG A 825 13.91 12.01 -3.59
C ARG A 825 13.94 11.15 -4.84
N THR A 826 15.16 10.84 -5.32
CA THR A 826 15.37 9.90 -6.43
C THR A 826 16.37 8.82 -6.00
N TYR A 827 15.93 7.56 -6.05
CA TYR A 827 16.77 6.40 -5.80
C TYR A 827 16.92 5.62 -7.10
N PHE A 828 18.09 5.70 -7.70
CA PHE A 828 18.45 5.21 -9.01
C PHE A 828 17.87 6.02 -10.18
N PHE A 829 18.76 6.58 -10.97
CA PHE A 829 18.46 7.23 -12.24
C PHE A 829 19.36 6.67 -13.35
N GLN A 830 18.73 6.18 -14.41
CA GLN A 830 19.45 5.76 -15.63
C GLN A 830 18.95 6.61 -16.79
N ASN A 831 19.88 7.17 -17.51
CA ASN A 831 19.62 8.06 -18.62
C ASN A 831 20.53 7.76 -19.81
N GLU A 832 19.94 7.83 -20.99
CA GLU A 832 20.64 7.94 -22.26
C GLU A 832 20.24 9.26 -22.92
N LEU A 833 21.24 10.12 -23.20
CA LEU A 833 21.02 11.39 -23.88
C LEU A 833 20.44 11.18 -25.29
N PRO A 834 19.76 12.15 -25.91
CA PRO A 834 19.29 11.99 -27.28
C PRO A 834 20.46 11.68 -28.24
N TYR A 835 20.30 10.61 -29.04
CA TYR A 835 21.34 10.11 -29.95
C TYR A 835 21.42 10.87 -31.25
N ASP A 836 20.36 11.59 -31.60
CA ASP A 836 20.05 12.13 -32.93
C ASP A 836 20.04 13.64 -33.09
N PRO A 837 20.67 14.48 -32.24
CA PRO A 837 20.81 15.90 -32.53
C PRO A 837 21.59 16.07 -33.87
N PRO A 838 21.03 16.78 -34.86
CA PRO A 838 21.68 16.86 -36.17
C PRO A 838 22.97 17.71 -36.17
N ASN A 839 23.10 18.60 -35.19
CA ASN A 839 24.29 19.41 -34.93
C ASN A 839 24.14 20.07 -33.54
N GLN A 840 25.24 20.63 -33.01
CA GLN A 840 25.21 21.31 -31.71
C GLN A 840 24.21 22.48 -31.65
N GLY A 841 24.09 23.25 -32.72
CA GLY A 841 23.15 24.40 -32.77
C GLY A 841 21.67 24.01 -32.65
N SER A 842 21.34 22.79 -33.03
CA SER A 842 19.98 22.26 -32.89
C SER A 842 19.68 21.76 -31.46
N TRP A 843 20.68 21.66 -30.61
CA TRP A 843 20.54 21.16 -29.24
C TRP A 843 21.29 22.07 -28.26
N MET A 844 20.70 23.27 -28.03
CA MET A 844 21.24 24.31 -27.15
C MET A 844 20.21 24.71 -26.09
N ASN A 845 20.68 24.99 -24.89
CA ASN A 845 19.91 25.61 -23.82
C ASN A 845 20.42 27.05 -23.57
N GLY A 846 19.85 27.99 -24.29
CA GLY A 846 20.36 29.37 -24.30
C GLY A 846 21.83 29.40 -24.78
N GLY A 847 22.75 29.84 -23.91
CA GLY A 847 24.18 29.86 -24.20
C GLY A 847 24.94 28.57 -23.86
N SER A 848 24.28 27.57 -23.29
CA SER A 848 24.90 26.27 -22.88
C SER A 848 24.68 25.19 -23.92
N ASN A 849 25.66 24.32 -24.08
CA ASN A 849 25.59 23.16 -24.95
C ASN A 849 24.67 22.09 -24.31
N GLY A 850 23.60 21.72 -25.02
CA GLY A 850 22.64 20.69 -24.63
C GLY A 850 21.77 21.07 -23.42
N TRP A 851 20.94 20.15 -23.02
CA TRP A 851 20.04 20.24 -21.87
C TRP A 851 20.47 19.14 -20.85
N ALA A 852 20.61 19.51 -19.58
CA ALA A 852 20.97 18.58 -18.54
C ALA A 852 19.99 17.40 -18.48
N ALA A 853 20.51 16.18 -18.29
CA ALA A 853 19.67 15.01 -18.12
C ALA A 853 18.79 15.12 -16.86
N TYR A 854 19.33 15.72 -15.80
CA TYR A 854 18.60 15.94 -14.55
C TYR A 854 18.75 17.38 -14.09
N LYS A 855 17.64 18.10 -14.05
CA LYS A 855 17.59 19.51 -13.61
C LYS A 855 16.76 19.65 -12.34
N VAL A 856 17.37 20.16 -11.28
CA VAL A 856 16.65 20.68 -10.11
C VAL A 856 16.57 22.21 -10.25
N ALA A 857 15.36 22.76 -10.19
CA ALA A 857 15.15 24.20 -10.36
C ALA A 857 15.83 25.02 -9.26
N ASN A 858 16.29 26.22 -9.60
CA ASN A 858 17.05 27.07 -8.66
C ASN A 858 16.24 27.52 -7.42
N THR A 859 14.92 27.39 -7.45
CA THR A 859 14.01 27.68 -6.34
C THR A 859 13.90 26.55 -5.34
N VAL A 860 14.39 25.35 -5.67
CA VAL A 860 14.32 24.17 -4.79
C VAL A 860 15.37 24.28 -3.70
N THR A 861 14.95 24.11 -2.46
CA THR A 861 15.79 24.21 -1.26
C THR A 861 16.10 22.88 -0.60
N SER A 862 15.43 21.80 -1.00
CA SER A 862 15.67 20.44 -0.48
C SER A 862 15.40 19.38 -1.55
N HIS A 863 16.38 18.52 -1.80
CA HIS A 863 16.32 17.40 -2.73
C HIS A 863 17.42 16.40 -2.42
N GLU A 864 17.19 15.11 -2.67
CA GLU A 864 18.20 14.08 -2.50
C GLU A 864 18.14 13.05 -3.62
N ALA A 865 19.26 12.74 -4.26
CA ALA A 865 19.33 11.76 -5.36
C ALA A 865 20.52 10.83 -5.19
N TRP A 866 20.31 9.53 -5.46
CA TRP A 866 21.26 8.45 -5.29
C TRP A 866 21.39 7.61 -6.57
N GLY A 867 22.61 7.21 -6.92
CA GLY A 867 22.84 6.24 -7.97
C GLY A 867 22.53 6.75 -9.37
N MET A 868 23.11 7.89 -9.74
CA MET A 868 22.82 8.62 -10.97
C MET A 868 23.78 8.19 -12.10
N GLY A 869 23.24 7.71 -13.24
CA GLY A 869 24.04 7.37 -14.41
C GLY A 869 23.52 8.02 -15.69
N MET A 870 24.39 8.76 -16.39
CA MET A 870 24.05 9.49 -17.61
C MET A 870 25.04 9.11 -18.73
N TYR A 871 24.50 8.73 -19.87
CA TYR A 871 25.26 8.17 -20.97
C TYR A 871 25.07 8.93 -22.26
N ALA A 872 26.18 9.07 -23.02
CA ALA A 872 26.18 9.74 -24.31
C ALA A 872 26.53 8.76 -25.45
N VAL A 873 25.69 8.73 -26.49
CA VAL A 873 25.93 8.04 -27.76
C VAL A 873 25.41 8.95 -28.88
N PHE A 874 26.28 9.71 -29.56
CA PHE A 874 25.84 10.60 -30.63
C PHE A 874 26.08 9.93 -31.99
N THR A 875 24.98 9.53 -32.64
CA THR A 875 25.05 8.68 -33.88
C THR A 875 25.19 9.44 -35.19
N GLN A 876 25.12 10.78 -35.17
CA GLN A 876 25.05 11.61 -36.38
C GLN A 876 26.43 12.00 -36.98
N ASN A 877 27.52 11.39 -36.47
CA ASN A 877 28.89 11.70 -36.87
C ASN A 877 29.30 13.19 -36.72
N VAL A 878 28.70 13.90 -35.79
CA VAL A 878 29.02 15.27 -35.44
C VAL A 878 29.40 15.37 -33.95
N PRO A 879 30.37 16.23 -33.60
CA PRO A 879 30.78 16.40 -32.21
C PRO A 879 29.70 17.19 -31.43
N ILE A 880 28.92 16.47 -30.65
CA ILE A 880 27.91 17.05 -29.75
C ILE A 880 28.46 17.04 -28.33
N LEU A 881 28.36 18.18 -27.64
CA LEU A 881 28.74 18.32 -26.23
C LEU A 881 27.52 18.68 -25.39
N LEU A 882 27.43 18.06 -24.21
CA LEU A 882 26.56 18.49 -23.13
C LEU A 882 27.41 19.23 -22.08
N SER A 883 27.01 20.43 -21.67
CA SER A 883 27.75 21.20 -20.67
C SER A 883 27.80 20.53 -19.31
N ASN A 884 26.64 20.14 -18.75
CA ASN A 884 26.52 19.46 -17.47
C ASN A 884 25.45 18.37 -17.57
N ALA A 885 25.76 17.17 -17.05
CA ALA A 885 24.77 16.10 -16.99
C ALA A 885 23.68 16.39 -15.94
N ILE A 886 24.08 17.00 -14.82
CA ILE A 886 23.16 17.43 -13.76
C ILE A 886 23.34 18.93 -13.53
N GLU A 887 22.22 19.64 -13.39
CA GLU A 887 22.16 21.01 -12.94
C GLU A 887 21.27 21.14 -11.71
N ALA A 888 21.80 21.71 -10.64
CA ALA A 888 21.12 21.82 -9.36
C ALA A 888 21.52 23.10 -8.60
N PRO A 889 20.69 23.62 -7.67
CA PRO A 889 21.10 24.68 -6.75
C PRO A 889 22.32 24.26 -5.91
N ASN A 890 23.26 25.17 -5.69
CA ASN A 890 24.33 24.96 -4.73
C ASN A 890 23.79 25.22 -3.31
N ASN A 891 23.19 24.22 -2.71
CA ASN A 891 22.53 24.27 -1.40
C ASN A 891 22.80 22.97 -0.64
N ALA A 892 23.20 23.07 0.63
CA ALA A 892 23.56 21.93 1.48
C ALA A 892 22.45 20.88 1.65
N ASN A 893 21.18 21.24 1.40
CA ASN A 893 20.04 20.33 1.44
C ASN A 893 19.60 19.81 0.06
N VAL A 894 20.33 20.15 -1.02
CA VAL A 894 20.12 19.62 -2.37
C VAL A 894 21.31 18.75 -2.72
N ARG A 895 21.20 17.45 -2.43
CA ARG A 895 22.32 16.50 -2.40
C ARG A 895 22.22 15.46 -3.51
N PHE A 896 23.38 15.14 -4.07
CA PHE A 896 23.53 14.06 -5.04
C PHE A 896 24.64 13.13 -4.63
N HIS A 897 24.37 11.81 -4.72
CA HIS A 897 25.27 10.76 -4.28
C HIS A 897 25.52 9.76 -5.40
N HIS A 898 26.79 9.37 -5.60
CA HIS A 898 27.22 8.31 -6.52
C HIS A 898 26.77 8.55 -7.96
N MET A 899 27.30 9.60 -8.57
CA MET A 899 27.02 10.00 -9.94
C MET A 899 28.08 9.47 -10.90
N VAL A 900 27.69 9.00 -12.09
CA VAL A 900 28.59 8.59 -13.16
C VAL A 900 28.14 9.14 -14.52
N ILE A 901 29.10 9.60 -15.31
CA ILE A 901 28.89 9.92 -16.73
C ILE A 901 29.84 9.08 -17.57
N THR A 902 29.39 8.66 -18.76
CA THR A 902 30.26 7.97 -19.74
C THR A 902 29.84 8.31 -21.17
N ASN A 903 30.75 8.03 -22.11
CA ASN A 903 30.51 8.20 -23.52
C ASN A 903 31.02 6.95 -24.26
N PHE A 904 30.14 6.33 -25.06
CA PHE A 904 30.47 5.09 -25.80
C PHE A 904 31.13 5.33 -27.13
N ILE A 905 30.81 6.45 -27.80
CA ILE A 905 31.34 6.82 -29.09
C ILE A 905 32.16 8.11 -28.88
N GLN A 906 33.44 8.10 -29.19
CA GLN A 906 34.38 9.20 -28.91
C GLN A 906 34.15 10.47 -29.79
N MET A 907 32.89 10.72 -30.21
CA MET A 907 32.50 11.94 -30.93
C MET A 907 31.59 12.81 -30.04
N GLY A 908 32.20 13.81 -29.38
CA GLY A 908 31.52 14.64 -28.40
C GLY A 908 31.52 14.02 -26.99
N GLY A 909 30.49 14.25 -26.19
CA GLY A 909 30.35 13.71 -24.83
C GLY A 909 29.76 14.70 -23.84
N ILE A 910 29.94 14.42 -22.55
CA ILE A 910 29.48 15.25 -21.43
C ILE A 910 30.68 15.94 -20.81
N SER A 911 30.64 17.27 -20.67
CA SER A 911 31.76 18.05 -20.19
C SER A 911 31.94 17.97 -18.67
N ASN A 912 30.82 17.90 -17.91
CA ASN A 912 30.85 17.86 -16.45
C ASN A 912 29.75 16.95 -15.92
N VAL A 913 29.99 16.31 -14.76
CA VAL A 913 29.01 15.49 -14.06
C VAL A 913 27.89 16.38 -13.50
N ILE A 914 28.23 17.39 -12.73
CA ILE A 914 27.27 18.32 -12.09
C ILE A 914 27.88 19.72 -11.97
N ASN A 915 27.15 20.76 -12.38
CA ASN A 915 27.48 22.18 -12.13
C ASN A 915 28.95 22.52 -12.34
N ASN A 916 29.51 22.20 -13.50
CA ASN A 916 30.93 22.42 -13.85
C ASN A 916 31.92 21.60 -12.99
N THR A 917 31.47 20.51 -12.36
CA THR A 917 32.28 19.63 -11.51
C THR A 917 32.35 18.21 -12.07
N GLY A 918 33.44 17.47 -11.79
CA GLY A 918 33.59 16.03 -12.06
C GLY A 918 34.31 15.69 -13.36
N GLY A 919 34.52 16.64 -14.24
CA GLY A 919 35.32 16.47 -15.47
C GLY A 919 34.56 15.77 -16.60
N SER A 920 35.24 15.67 -17.77
CA SER A 920 34.62 15.27 -19.05
C SER A 920 34.67 13.79 -19.33
N SER A 921 33.57 13.24 -19.85
CA SER A 921 33.43 11.86 -20.32
C SER A 921 34.18 11.60 -21.64
N THR A 922 34.67 12.63 -22.34
CA THR A 922 35.48 12.47 -23.55
C THR A 922 36.81 11.74 -23.30
N THR A 923 37.27 11.67 -22.06
CA THR A 923 38.48 10.97 -21.60
C THR A 923 38.17 9.71 -20.76
N GLY A 924 36.98 9.13 -20.91
CA GLY A 924 36.50 7.96 -20.17
C GLY A 924 35.48 8.29 -19.09
N ALA A 925 34.95 7.30 -18.44
CA ALA A 925 33.93 7.48 -17.39
C ALA A 925 34.43 8.35 -16.25
N LYS A 926 33.56 9.27 -15.77
CA LYS A 926 33.82 10.15 -14.62
C LYS A 926 32.82 9.87 -13.52
N ARG A 927 33.31 9.89 -12.29
CA ARG A 927 32.51 9.62 -11.10
C ARG A 927 32.64 10.76 -10.09
N VAL A 928 31.54 11.12 -9.46
CA VAL A 928 31.50 12.03 -8.31
C VAL A 928 30.75 11.32 -7.19
N THR A 929 31.35 11.30 -5.99
CA THR A 929 30.76 10.56 -4.86
C THR A 929 29.62 11.36 -4.25
N ASP A 930 29.86 12.62 -3.91
CA ASP A 930 28.87 13.49 -3.26
C ASP A 930 28.91 14.92 -3.85
N TYR A 931 27.76 15.58 -3.88
CA TYR A 931 27.61 16.98 -4.25
C TYR A 931 26.42 17.59 -3.50
N PRO A 932 26.53 18.84 -2.96
CA PRO A 932 27.73 19.60 -2.65
C PRO A 932 28.52 18.96 -1.54
#